data_476fddf11041a392935bfd12bb619a02
#
_entry.id   476fddf11041a392935bfd12bb619a02
#
_cell.length_a   1.000
_cell.length_b   1.000
_cell.length_c   1.000
_cell.angle_alpha   90.00
_cell.angle_beta   90.00
_cell.angle_gamma   90.00
#
_symmetry.space_group_name_H-M   'P 1'
#
loop_
_entity.id
_entity.type
_entity.pdbx_description
1 polymer ?
#
loop_
_entity_poly.entity_id
_entity_poly.type
_entity_poly.pdbx_seq_one_letter_code
_entity_poly.pdbx_strand_id
1 'polypeptide(L)'
;MGNTTPAFASLPQQLNPQSSVLKLAQLPQQTMDKQLGGLYVQSATQSQVFPLKQTQVKAKISGNVSQVEVSQTFENPFKEPLEAIYVFPLPDQAAVDQMVIKIGDRTIKSRIETREGAKEIYQRAKDQGRTTALLEQERDNIFTQSLANIQPGEQISVTIRYIDQLKFEGGNYEFVFPMVVGPRYIPGELINKNQPNTNQVPDADRITPPIIDQETKSPHKIQVDLEIDAGVAIENVRSTSHKIITQQQGNRIFVSLDQSDQIPNKDLVLRYQISGENTRATVLTEANQQGGHFAAYLLPAIRYNPNQIIPKDVIFLMDTSGSQQGDPLKKSQELMKRFIQGLNPEDTFNIIDFANTTNTLSETPLENTPANRQKAINYINQLEANGGTELLNGIQAVMRFPSPSQGRLRSLVLLTDGYIGNDQEVIAEVQNKLKPGNRFYAFGVGSSVNRFLLNRLGEIGRGTTQIVRQDEPTEAVVENFFKQINNPILTDLEISWQGEGLKPEIYPIALSDLFDNQPLVLFGRKLDRRNGLLKITGITAKGDRYEQTLPVNFPAINTNESGNIAIAKLWGRARIKELMNQMFSGETKSGVEGVTRTALAYQLLSEYTAFVAVSEEVRVDPNGTRQTVEVPLELPEGVSYDGIFGTPKPAQLPSAPPPPMSLGRTRSASGLNNYGSQRSLEIAPSPSILSGADRLPTRLSTSKNTGSTITVVQLTGISDRTLIDNLNLYLQGLNLAEKINGKVTFEIIIDQGNVQRAIFDDVDSDLNVENNLEQAIIIDRIRRSLLTWQPSNPVTGKLQITLELKATPSLTP
;
A
#
# COMPACT_ATOMS: atom_id res chain seq x y z
N MET A 1 35.88 -12.35 -82.40
CA MET A 1 37.18 -12.40 -81.75
C MET A 1 37.08 -11.58 -80.43
N GLY A 2 37.38 -12.14 -79.29
CA GLY A 2 37.53 -11.45 -78.03
C GLY A 2 36.53 -11.85 -76.97
N ASN A 3 36.74 -13.05 -76.38
CA ASN A 3 36.15 -13.46 -75.10
C ASN A 3 36.69 -12.62 -73.96
N THR A 4 35.80 -12.08 -73.10
CA THR A 4 36.13 -11.81 -71.74
C THR A 4 34.88 -12.14 -70.83
N THR A 5 35.06 -13.18 -70.02
CA THR A 5 34.22 -13.63 -68.97
C THR A 5 34.21 -12.64 -67.82
N PRO A 6 33.06 -12.31 -67.20
CA PRO A 6 33.03 -11.59 -65.90
C PRO A 6 33.07 -12.57 -64.76
N ALA A 7 33.84 -12.19 -63.72
CA ALA A 7 34.03 -12.88 -62.45
C ALA A 7 32.76 -12.93 -61.61
N PHE A 8 32.58 -14.09 -61.00
CA PHE A 8 31.57 -14.30 -59.96
C PHE A 8 31.86 -13.46 -58.71
N ALA A 9 30.97 -12.52 -58.35
CA ALA A 9 30.97 -11.89 -57.06
C ALA A 9 30.22 -12.79 -56.07
N SER A 10 30.88 -13.12 -54.97
CA SER A 10 30.38 -13.90 -53.83
C SER A 10 29.23 -13.16 -53.14
N LEU A 11 28.12 -13.87 -52.92
CA LEU A 11 26.98 -13.48 -52.11
C LEU A 11 27.43 -13.27 -50.63
N PRO A 12 26.89 -12.23 -49.94
CA PRO A 12 27.10 -12.10 -48.52
C PRO A 12 26.23 -13.09 -47.74
N GLN A 13 26.83 -13.65 -46.71
CA GLN A 13 26.19 -14.55 -45.73
C GLN A 13 24.96 -13.90 -45.08
N GLN A 14 23.93 -14.69 -44.98
CA GLN A 14 22.72 -14.39 -44.21
C GLN A 14 23.05 -13.99 -42.77
N LEU A 15 22.76 -12.75 -42.40
CA LEU A 15 22.71 -12.29 -41.04
C LEU A 15 21.39 -12.78 -40.41
N ASN A 16 21.50 -13.60 -39.38
CA ASN A 16 20.42 -14.01 -38.50
C ASN A 16 19.79 -12.78 -37.88
N PRO A 17 18.47 -12.61 -37.86
CA PRO A 17 17.84 -11.57 -37.09
C PRO A 17 17.88 -11.97 -35.60
N GLN A 18 18.90 -11.49 -34.88
CA GLN A 18 18.82 -11.47 -33.44
C GLN A 18 17.79 -10.43 -33.03
N SER A 19 16.67 -10.91 -32.53
CA SER A 19 15.74 -10.12 -31.73
C SER A 19 16.53 -9.42 -30.62
N SER A 20 16.64 -8.11 -30.72
CA SER A 20 17.09 -7.27 -29.62
C SER A 20 15.98 -7.16 -28.56
N VAL A 21 15.72 -8.26 -27.85
CA VAL A 21 15.18 -8.19 -26.50
C VAL A 21 16.27 -7.49 -25.70
N LEU A 22 16.03 -6.27 -25.26
CA LEU A 22 16.85 -5.61 -24.24
C LEU A 22 16.95 -6.60 -23.08
N LYS A 23 18.12 -7.24 -22.98
CA LYS A 23 18.46 -8.06 -21.82
C LYS A 23 18.31 -7.16 -20.61
N LEU A 24 17.35 -7.49 -19.75
CA LEU A 24 17.42 -7.10 -18.34
C LEU A 24 18.86 -7.31 -17.90
N ALA A 25 19.50 -6.25 -17.45
CA ALA A 25 20.88 -6.29 -16.99
C ALA A 25 21.03 -7.46 -16.03
N GLN A 26 21.91 -8.39 -16.36
CA GLN A 26 22.32 -9.43 -15.43
C GLN A 26 22.86 -8.73 -14.19
N LEU A 27 22.12 -8.80 -13.08
CA LEU A 27 22.63 -8.45 -11.77
C LEU A 27 23.99 -9.13 -11.57
N PRO A 28 25.03 -8.44 -11.10
CA PRO A 28 26.23 -9.09 -10.65
C PRO A 28 25.82 -10.17 -9.64
N GLN A 29 26.24 -11.39 -9.84
CA GLN A 29 26.08 -12.45 -8.86
C GLN A 29 26.82 -12.03 -7.58
N GLN A 30 26.14 -11.27 -6.72
CA GLN A 30 26.55 -11.13 -5.33
C GLN A 30 26.07 -12.39 -4.64
N THR A 31 27.00 -13.10 -4.03
CA THR A 31 26.75 -14.14 -3.05
C THR A 31 25.72 -13.65 -2.06
N MET A 32 24.47 -14.11 -2.24
CA MET A 32 23.42 -13.90 -1.27
C MET A 32 23.80 -14.65 0.00
N ASP A 33 24.27 -13.95 1.01
CA ASP A 33 24.15 -14.43 2.37
C ASP A 33 22.66 -14.71 2.60
N LYS A 34 22.35 -15.90 3.11
CA LYS A 34 21.01 -16.32 3.52
C LYS A 34 20.57 -15.48 4.73
N GLN A 35 20.26 -14.23 4.52
CA GLN A 35 19.59 -13.37 5.48
C GLN A 35 18.17 -13.13 5.02
N LEU A 36 17.25 -13.45 5.92
CA LEU A 36 15.80 -13.25 5.89
C LEU A 36 15.33 -12.20 4.88
N GLY A 37 14.48 -12.64 3.96
CA GLY A 37 13.97 -12.00 2.78
C GLY A 37 13.73 -10.52 2.87
N GLY A 38 14.24 -9.81 1.91
CA GLY A 38 13.92 -8.43 1.60
C GLY A 38 14.53 -8.11 0.26
N LEU A 39 13.69 -7.94 -0.75
CA LEU A 39 14.12 -7.45 -2.05
C LEU A 39 13.82 -5.96 -2.10
N TYR A 40 14.87 -5.17 -2.15
CA TYR A 40 14.77 -3.77 -2.51
C TYR A 40 14.71 -3.64 -4.02
N VAL A 41 13.83 -2.79 -4.52
CA VAL A 41 13.60 -2.63 -5.94
C VAL A 41 14.78 -1.99 -6.62
N GLN A 42 15.05 -2.43 -7.84
CA GLN A 42 16.17 -2.03 -8.66
C GLN A 42 16.20 -0.52 -8.92
N SER A 43 17.36 0.09 -8.70
CA SER A 43 17.67 1.36 -9.36
C SER A 43 17.91 1.11 -10.86
N ALA A 44 17.32 1.93 -11.71
CA ALA A 44 17.56 1.87 -13.14
C ALA A 44 19.00 2.31 -13.45
N THR A 45 19.87 1.35 -13.77
CA THR A 45 21.31 1.60 -14.02
C THR A 45 21.67 1.96 -15.48
N GLN A 46 20.67 2.22 -16.35
CA GLN A 46 20.90 2.66 -17.74
C GLN A 46 20.22 4.00 -17.99
N SER A 47 20.72 4.76 -19.01
CA SER A 47 20.24 6.12 -19.30
C SER A 47 18.72 6.23 -19.23
N GLN A 48 18.25 6.83 -18.15
CA GLN A 48 16.83 6.90 -17.83
C GLN A 48 16.15 7.81 -18.82
N VAL A 49 15.06 7.32 -19.39
CA VAL A 49 14.24 8.09 -20.32
C VAL A 49 12.98 8.51 -19.58
N PHE A 50 12.64 9.79 -19.65
CA PHE A 50 11.50 10.37 -18.95
C PHE A 50 10.38 10.74 -19.94
N PRO A 51 9.47 9.82 -20.25
CA PRO A 51 8.32 10.10 -21.11
C PRO A 51 7.36 11.10 -20.47
N LEU A 52 7.19 11.07 -19.15
CA LEU A 52 6.37 12.03 -18.42
C LEU A 52 7.10 13.37 -18.28
N LYS A 53 6.52 14.42 -18.84
CA LYS A 53 7.10 15.78 -18.88
C LYS A 53 6.57 16.67 -17.79
N GLN A 54 5.28 16.62 -17.53
CA GLN A 54 4.60 17.51 -16.62
C GLN A 54 3.37 16.87 -16.01
N THR A 55 3.11 17.19 -14.73
CA THR A 55 1.83 16.96 -14.06
C THR A 55 1.24 18.32 -13.69
N GLN A 56 -0.02 18.54 -14.07
CA GLN A 56 -0.80 19.70 -13.64
C GLN A 56 -1.97 19.22 -12.78
N VAL A 57 -2.10 19.77 -11.59
CA VAL A 57 -3.18 19.48 -10.65
C VAL A 57 -4.05 20.70 -10.50
N LYS A 58 -5.34 20.57 -10.75
CA LYS A 58 -6.34 21.60 -10.47
C LYS A 58 -7.33 21.05 -9.47
N ALA A 59 -7.49 21.74 -8.35
CA ALA A 59 -8.44 21.32 -7.33
C ALA A 59 -9.40 22.45 -6.99
N LYS A 60 -10.67 22.09 -6.83
CA LYS A 60 -11.73 22.95 -6.32
C LYS A 60 -12.27 22.36 -5.03
N ILE A 61 -12.12 23.12 -3.96
CA ILE A 61 -12.56 22.72 -2.63
C ILE A 61 -13.83 23.52 -2.32
N SER A 62 -14.92 22.79 -2.00
CA SER A 62 -16.19 23.37 -1.60
C SER A 62 -16.62 22.76 -0.26
N GLY A 63 -16.62 23.57 0.79
CA GLY A 63 -16.81 23.06 2.16
C GLY A 63 -15.69 22.08 2.54
N ASN A 64 -16.04 20.82 2.74
CA ASN A 64 -15.11 19.73 3.11
C ASN A 64 -14.90 18.70 2.00
N VAL A 65 -15.31 18.98 0.77
CA VAL A 65 -15.14 18.09 -0.39
C VAL A 65 -14.24 18.77 -1.41
N SER A 66 -13.28 18.06 -1.93
CA SER A 66 -12.42 18.46 -3.04
C SER A 66 -12.78 17.70 -4.31
N GLN A 67 -12.83 18.40 -5.43
CA GLN A 67 -12.82 17.83 -6.76
C GLN A 67 -11.47 18.16 -7.39
N VAL A 68 -10.76 17.15 -7.83
CA VAL A 68 -9.38 17.27 -8.33
C VAL A 68 -9.27 16.71 -9.73
N GLU A 69 -8.61 17.45 -10.61
CA GLU A 69 -8.22 17.03 -11.94
C GLU A 69 -6.69 16.97 -12.03
N VAL A 70 -6.15 15.80 -12.34
CA VAL A 70 -4.72 15.56 -12.51
C VAL A 70 -4.45 15.32 -13.99
N SER A 71 -3.77 16.23 -14.64
CA SER A 71 -3.40 16.14 -16.06
C SER A 71 -1.92 15.81 -16.18
N GLN A 72 -1.59 14.68 -16.81
CA GLN A 72 -0.24 14.17 -17.02
C GLN A 72 0.08 14.23 -18.50
N THR A 73 1.18 14.89 -18.86
CA THR A 73 1.60 15.06 -20.27
C THR A 73 2.80 14.14 -20.53
N PHE A 74 2.59 13.19 -21.44
CA PHE A 74 3.60 12.26 -21.91
C PHE A 74 4.10 12.66 -23.31
N GLU A 75 5.38 12.44 -23.57
CA GLU A 75 6.00 12.65 -24.87
C GLU A 75 6.83 11.42 -25.25
N ASN A 76 6.74 10.99 -26.49
CA ASN A 76 7.59 9.93 -26.99
C ASN A 76 8.92 10.50 -27.55
N PRO A 77 10.03 10.34 -26.82
CA PRO A 77 11.34 10.84 -27.27
C PRO A 77 12.06 9.88 -28.22
N PHE A 78 11.48 8.70 -28.50
CA PHE A 78 12.07 7.68 -29.36
C PHE A 78 11.67 7.84 -30.82
N LYS A 79 12.34 7.10 -31.70
CA LYS A 79 12.01 7.00 -33.12
C LYS A 79 10.95 5.93 -33.42
N GLU A 80 10.62 5.11 -32.44
CA GLU A 80 9.65 4.01 -32.49
C GLU A 80 8.43 4.36 -31.64
N PRO A 81 7.27 3.77 -31.93
CA PRO A 81 6.09 3.92 -31.08
C PRO A 81 6.38 3.50 -29.64
N LEU A 82 5.88 4.26 -28.67
CA LEU A 82 6.13 4.08 -27.25
C LEU A 82 4.88 3.56 -26.53
N GLU A 83 5.09 2.63 -25.60
CA GLU A 83 4.21 2.35 -24.49
C GLU A 83 4.86 2.86 -23.21
N ALA A 84 4.19 3.77 -22.51
CA ALA A 84 4.62 4.28 -21.21
C ALA A 84 3.77 3.69 -20.10
N ILE A 85 4.40 3.17 -19.05
CA ILE A 85 3.75 2.68 -17.84
C ILE A 85 4.20 3.57 -16.68
N TYR A 86 3.23 4.17 -16.00
CA TYR A 86 3.48 5.12 -14.92
C TYR A 86 2.69 4.76 -13.67
N VAL A 87 3.39 4.47 -12.59
CA VAL A 87 2.82 4.20 -11.27
C VAL A 87 2.83 5.49 -10.45
N PHE A 88 1.70 5.86 -9.84
CA PHE A 88 1.57 7.12 -9.10
C PHE A 88 0.58 6.99 -7.95
N PRO A 89 0.68 7.86 -6.93
CA PRO A 89 -0.23 7.84 -5.81
C PRO A 89 -1.44 8.77 -6.03
N LEU A 90 -2.59 8.40 -5.46
CA LEU A 90 -3.71 9.30 -5.16
C LEU A 90 -4.12 9.10 -3.69
N PRO A 91 -4.94 9.99 -3.10
CA PRO A 91 -5.45 9.77 -1.76
C PRO A 91 -6.20 8.44 -1.64
N ASP A 92 -6.04 7.74 -0.52
CA ASP A 92 -6.60 6.41 -0.28
C ASP A 92 -8.14 6.36 -0.30
N GLN A 93 -8.79 7.50 -0.12
CA GLN A 93 -10.25 7.63 -0.18
C GLN A 93 -10.75 8.29 -1.47
N ALA A 94 -9.86 8.58 -2.41
CA ALA A 94 -10.22 9.21 -3.67
C ALA A 94 -11.25 8.38 -4.46
N ALA A 95 -12.39 8.99 -4.77
CA ALA A 95 -13.39 8.44 -5.66
C ALA A 95 -13.05 8.82 -7.10
N VAL A 96 -12.18 8.05 -7.75
CA VAL A 96 -11.76 8.28 -9.14
C VAL A 96 -12.94 7.93 -10.06
N ASP A 97 -13.44 8.90 -10.82
CA ASP A 97 -14.69 8.77 -11.55
C ASP A 97 -14.60 9.14 -13.04
N GLN A 98 -13.44 9.59 -13.51
CA GLN A 98 -13.27 9.93 -14.92
C GLN A 98 -11.80 9.87 -15.34
N MET A 99 -11.56 9.40 -16.56
CA MET A 99 -10.31 9.56 -17.28
C MET A 99 -10.60 10.08 -18.70
N VAL A 100 -9.76 10.98 -19.19
CA VAL A 100 -9.85 11.57 -20.55
C VAL A 100 -8.47 11.65 -21.14
N ILE A 101 -8.32 11.29 -22.41
CA ILE A 101 -7.07 11.45 -23.16
C ILE A 101 -7.23 12.59 -24.16
N LYS A 102 -6.24 13.44 -24.27
CA LYS A 102 -6.14 14.48 -25.28
C LYS A 102 -4.89 14.27 -26.14
N ILE A 103 -5.11 14.19 -27.46
CA ILE A 103 -4.09 14.01 -28.48
C ILE A 103 -4.25 15.14 -29.51
N GLY A 104 -3.38 16.14 -29.48
CA GLY A 104 -3.60 17.37 -30.23
C GLY A 104 -4.96 18.00 -29.86
N ASP A 105 -5.84 18.20 -30.87
CA ASP A 105 -7.18 18.76 -30.66
C ASP A 105 -8.25 17.71 -30.34
N ARG A 106 -7.91 16.43 -30.35
CA ARG A 106 -8.87 15.33 -30.13
C ARG A 106 -8.95 15.00 -28.65
N THR A 107 -10.18 14.77 -28.20
CA THR A 107 -10.49 14.36 -26.83
C THR A 107 -11.19 12.99 -26.88
N ILE A 108 -10.62 12.00 -26.20
CA ILE A 108 -11.13 10.64 -26.09
C ILE A 108 -11.55 10.42 -24.65
N LYS A 109 -12.85 10.18 -24.44
CA LYS A 109 -13.39 9.83 -23.12
C LYS A 109 -13.20 8.35 -22.86
N SER A 110 -12.80 8.00 -21.66
CA SER A 110 -12.74 6.61 -21.21
C SER A 110 -14.13 6.08 -20.87
N ARG A 111 -14.22 4.75 -20.80
CA ARG A 111 -15.31 4.03 -20.16
C ARG A 111 -14.77 3.17 -19.05
N ILE A 112 -15.60 2.88 -18.07
CA ILE A 112 -15.26 1.96 -17.00
C ILE A 112 -15.75 0.56 -17.38
N GLU A 113 -14.93 -0.44 -17.13
CA GLU A 113 -15.20 -1.86 -17.37
C GLU A 113 -14.70 -2.68 -16.18
N THR A 114 -14.99 -3.98 -16.16
CA THR A 114 -14.26 -4.88 -15.28
C THR A 114 -12.78 -4.82 -15.60
N ARG A 115 -11.92 -5.06 -14.63
CA ARG A 115 -10.46 -4.94 -14.81
C ARG A 115 -9.96 -5.81 -15.96
N GLU A 116 -10.42 -7.06 -16.01
CA GLU A 116 -10.07 -8.02 -17.07
C GLU A 116 -10.58 -7.55 -18.44
N GLY A 117 -11.83 -7.11 -18.51
CA GLY A 117 -12.44 -6.59 -19.75
C GLY A 117 -11.71 -5.34 -20.26
N ALA A 118 -11.33 -4.42 -19.37
CA ALA A 118 -10.55 -3.25 -19.73
C ALA A 118 -9.16 -3.61 -20.29
N LYS A 119 -8.47 -4.57 -19.66
CA LYS A 119 -7.17 -5.10 -20.13
C LYS A 119 -7.27 -5.72 -21.53
N GLU A 120 -8.29 -6.55 -21.76
CA GLU A 120 -8.52 -7.14 -23.09
C GLU A 120 -8.76 -6.07 -24.15
N ILE A 121 -9.54 -5.04 -23.82
CA ILE A 121 -9.82 -3.92 -24.74
C ILE A 121 -8.52 -3.15 -25.03
N TYR A 122 -7.74 -2.83 -23.96
CA TYR A 122 -6.45 -2.15 -24.08
C TYR A 122 -5.49 -2.94 -24.97
N GLN A 123 -5.30 -4.23 -24.67
CA GLN A 123 -4.36 -5.08 -25.41
C GLN A 123 -4.77 -5.20 -26.88
N ARG A 124 -6.05 -5.45 -27.15
CA ARG A 124 -6.57 -5.53 -28.52
C ARG A 124 -6.36 -4.23 -29.30
N ALA A 125 -6.63 -3.09 -28.68
CA ALA A 125 -6.42 -1.78 -29.31
C ALA A 125 -4.93 -1.51 -29.56
N LYS A 126 -4.07 -1.84 -28.60
CA LYS A 126 -2.61 -1.76 -28.72
C LYS A 126 -2.12 -2.57 -29.91
N ASP A 127 -2.55 -3.84 -30.03
CA ASP A 127 -2.16 -4.74 -31.13
C ASP A 127 -2.67 -4.27 -32.50
N GLN A 128 -3.81 -3.59 -32.51
CA GLN A 128 -4.36 -2.95 -33.72
C GLN A 128 -3.65 -1.63 -34.10
N GLY A 129 -2.62 -1.20 -33.37
CA GLY A 129 -1.92 0.06 -33.62
C GLY A 129 -2.72 1.32 -33.26
N ARG A 130 -3.76 1.21 -32.44
CA ARG A 130 -4.57 2.33 -31.95
C ARG A 130 -3.95 2.90 -30.69
N THR A 131 -3.93 4.22 -30.54
CA THR A 131 -3.56 4.82 -29.26
C THR A 131 -4.62 4.47 -28.21
N THR A 132 -4.18 3.93 -27.09
CA THR A 132 -5.06 3.46 -26.02
C THR A 132 -4.45 3.73 -24.65
N ALA A 133 -5.30 3.97 -23.66
CA ALA A 133 -4.89 4.14 -22.26
C ALA A 133 -5.73 3.24 -21.36
N LEU A 134 -5.07 2.76 -20.30
CA LEU A 134 -5.66 1.94 -19.25
C LEU A 134 -5.26 2.55 -17.91
N LEU A 135 -6.23 2.78 -17.02
CA LEU A 135 -6.01 3.22 -15.64
C LEU A 135 -6.53 2.15 -14.69
N GLU A 136 -5.63 1.62 -13.88
CA GLU A 136 -5.88 0.57 -12.91
C GLU A 136 -5.56 1.05 -11.48
N GLN A 137 -6.26 0.49 -10.51
CA GLN A 137 -5.95 0.63 -9.09
C GLN A 137 -5.24 -0.64 -8.60
N GLU A 138 -4.02 -0.51 -8.07
CA GLU A 138 -3.22 -1.63 -7.55
C GLU A 138 -3.40 -1.79 -6.04
N ARG A 139 -3.53 -0.67 -5.35
CA ARG A 139 -3.84 -0.52 -3.93
C ARG A 139 -4.75 0.68 -3.78
N ASP A 140 -5.38 0.86 -2.63
CA ASP A 140 -6.25 2.03 -2.40
C ASP A 140 -5.57 3.37 -2.73
N ASN A 141 -4.25 3.44 -2.63
CA ASN A 141 -3.45 4.66 -2.87
C ASN A 141 -2.42 4.53 -4.00
N ILE A 142 -2.36 3.41 -4.73
CA ILE A 142 -1.42 3.20 -5.85
C ILE A 142 -2.19 2.91 -7.13
N PHE A 143 -1.85 3.64 -8.18
CA PHE A 143 -2.50 3.57 -9.49
C PHE A 143 -1.47 3.39 -10.58
N THR A 144 -1.84 2.60 -11.60
CA THR A 144 -1.02 2.39 -12.79
C THR A 144 -1.73 2.94 -14.01
N GLN A 145 -1.05 3.85 -14.71
CA GLN A 145 -1.46 4.39 -15.99
C GLN A 145 -0.61 3.77 -17.09
N SER A 146 -1.22 2.98 -17.95
CA SER A 146 -0.59 2.47 -19.19
C SER A 146 -1.09 3.26 -20.39
N LEU A 147 -0.18 3.69 -21.27
CA LEU A 147 -0.50 4.48 -22.46
C LEU A 147 0.30 3.93 -23.65
N ALA A 148 -0.37 3.33 -24.62
CA ALA A 148 0.27 2.66 -25.75
C ALA A 148 0.10 3.38 -27.07
N ASN A 149 1.03 3.10 -28.00
CA ASN A 149 1.05 3.59 -29.37
C ASN A 149 1.14 5.13 -29.45
N ILE A 150 1.99 5.74 -28.60
CA ILE A 150 2.40 7.13 -28.71
C ILE A 150 3.36 7.23 -29.90
N GLN A 151 3.04 8.04 -30.91
CA GLN A 151 3.90 8.22 -32.07
C GLN A 151 5.21 8.95 -31.72
N PRO A 152 6.31 8.76 -32.47
CA PRO A 152 7.55 9.52 -32.29
C PRO A 152 7.32 11.03 -32.25
N GLY A 153 7.83 11.71 -31.22
CA GLY A 153 7.69 13.14 -31.05
C GLY A 153 6.28 13.63 -30.66
N GLU A 154 5.33 12.74 -30.45
CA GLU A 154 3.96 13.08 -30.09
C GLU A 154 3.82 13.34 -28.60
N GLN A 155 3.00 14.34 -28.26
CA GLN A 155 2.56 14.60 -26.89
C GLN A 155 1.10 14.18 -26.67
N ILE A 156 0.87 13.47 -25.58
CA ILE A 156 -0.46 13.02 -25.17
C ILE A 156 -0.69 13.44 -23.71
N SER A 157 -1.84 14.07 -23.44
CA SER A 157 -2.24 14.39 -22.08
C SER A 157 -3.34 13.45 -21.61
N VAL A 158 -3.14 12.86 -20.43
CA VAL A 158 -4.15 12.06 -19.72
C VAL A 158 -4.63 12.85 -18.52
N THR A 159 -5.93 13.12 -18.44
CA THR A 159 -6.57 13.80 -17.31
C THR A 159 -7.42 12.82 -16.52
N ILE A 160 -7.13 12.68 -15.25
CA ILE A 160 -7.85 11.86 -14.27
C ILE A 160 -8.60 12.80 -13.34
N ARG A 161 -9.88 12.51 -13.06
CA ARG A 161 -10.67 13.25 -12.09
C ARG A 161 -11.02 12.36 -10.92
N TYR A 162 -10.93 12.93 -9.72
CA TYR A 162 -11.43 12.28 -8.51
C TYR A 162 -12.10 13.29 -7.56
N ILE A 163 -12.90 12.74 -6.67
CA ILE A 163 -13.54 13.45 -5.57
C ILE A 163 -12.99 12.89 -4.27
N ASP A 164 -12.63 13.74 -3.34
CA ASP A 164 -12.12 13.34 -2.05
C ASP A 164 -12.69 14.21 -0.94
N GLN A 165 -12.69 13.66 0.27
CA GLN A 165 -13.15 14.35 1.45
C GLN A 165 -11.95 14.85 2.26
N LEU A 166 -11.97 16.14 2.60
CA LEU A 166 -10.94 16.75 3.44
C LEU A 166 -10.97 16.21 4.87
N LYS A 167 -9.82 15.88 5.40
CA LYS A 167 -9.65 15.60 6.82
C LYS A 167 -9.82 16.88 7.62
N PHE A 168 -10.53 16.79 8.74
CA PHE A 168 -10.62 17.87 9.71
C PHE A 168 -10.00 17.42 11.02
N GLU A 169 -8.95 18.12 11.46
CA GLU A 169 -8.24 17.76 12.68
C GLU A 169 -7.68 19.00 13.37
N GLY A 170 -7.82 19.09 14.69
CA GLY A 170 -7.29 20.19 15.49
C GLY A 170 -7.78 21.58 15.04
N GLY A 171 -9.02 21.67 14.53
CA GLY A 171 -9.60 22.93 14.05
C GLY A 171 -9.16 23.33 12.63
N ASN A 172 -8.42 22.48 11.91
CA ASN A 172 -7.99 22.74 10.55
C ASN A 172 -8.60 21.73 9.56
N TYR A 173 -8.98 22.20 8.39
CA TYR A 173 -9.14 21.34 7.22
C TYR A 173 -7.77 21.07 6.59
N GLU A 174 -7.56 19.82 6.20
CA GLU A 174 -6.32 19.39 5.55
C GLU A 174 -6.64 18.82 4.16
N PHE A 175 -6.07 19.45 3.13
CA PHE A 175 -6.02 18.90 1.78
C PHE A 175 -4.65 18.29 1.55
N VAL A 176 -4.62 17.03 1.12
CA VAL A 176 -3.38 16.29 0.81
C VAL A 176 -3.41 15.86 -0.64
N PHE A 177 -2.35 16.18 -1.37
CA PHE A 177 -2.09 15.63 -2.69
C PHE A 177 -0.79 14.82 -2.62
N PRO A 178 -0.85 13.48 -2.65
CA PRO A 178 0.33 12.64 -2.64
C PRO A 178 1.05 12.73 -4.00
N MET A 179 2.38 12.82 -4.02
CA MET A 179 3.16 13.04 -5.23
C MET A 179 4.08 11.89 -5.59
N VAL A 180 4.48 11.08 -4.63
CA VAL A 180 5.47 10.02 -4.84
C VAL A 180 5.05 8.70 -4.20
N VAL A 181 5.33 7.61 -4.90
CA VAL A 181 5.26 6.25 -4.34
C VAL A 181 6.66 5.91 -3.84
N GLY A 182 6.83 5.85 -2.52
CA GLY A 182 8.11 5.47 -1.94
C GLY A 182 8.47 4.01 -2.26
N PRO A 183 9.79 3.69 -2.32
CA PRO A 183 10.25 2.33 -2.50
C PRO A 183 9.79 1.47 -1.31
N ARG A 184 9.30 0.25 -1.61
CA ARG A 184 8.71 -0.64 -0.62
C ARG A 184 9.61 -1.80 -0.29
N TYR A 185 9.69 -2.17 0.99
CA TYR A 185 10.26 -3.44 1.41
C TYR A 185 9.31 -4.58 1.04
N ILE A 186 9.80 -5.59 0.36
CA ILE A 186 9.04 -6.75 -0.11
C ILE A 186 9.47 -7.97 0.70
N PRO A 187 8.71 -8.36 1.73
CA PRO A 187 9.02 -9.54 2.53
C PRO A 187 8.72 -10.84 1.77
N GLY A 188 9.26 -11.96 2.29
CA GLY A 188 8.99 -13.30 1.78
C GLY A 188 10.06 -13.86 0.85
N GLU A 189 9.78 -15.06 0.32
CA GLU A 189 10.67 -15.78 -0.60
C GLU A 189 10.23 -15.53 -2.05
N LEU A 190 11.19 -15.33 -2.95
CA LEU A 190 10.91 -15.12 -4.37
C LEU A 190 10.14 -16.29 -4.97
N ILE A 191 9.01 -16.00 -5.63
CA ILE A 191 8.28 -16.99 -6.44
C ILE A 191 9.10 -17.34 -7.70
N ASN A 192 9.70 -16.32 -8.33
CA ASN A 192 10.51 -16.47 -9.52
C ASN A 192 11.78 -15.59 -9.41
N LYS A 193 12.94 -16.13 -9.75
CA LYS A 193 14.24 -15.42 -9.69
C LYS A 193 14.33 -14.18 -10.57
N ASN A 194 13.45 -14.04 -11.55
CA ASN A 194 13.47 -12.95 -12.54
C ASN A 194 12.45 -11.84 -12.27
N GLN A 195 11.67 -11.97 -11.19
CA GLN A 195 10.63 -11.00 -10.81
C GLN A 195 10.72 -10.70 -9.31
N PRO A 196 10.35 -9.49 -8.85
CA PRO A 196 10.38 -9.12 -7.43
C PRO A 196 9.26 -9.78 -6.60
N ASN A 197 8.39 -10.56 -7.24
CA ASN A 197 7.22 -11.17 -6.62
C ASN A 197 7.61 -12.26 -5.63
N THR A 198 7.03 -12.20 -4.42
CA THR A 198 7.29 -13.14 -3.34
C THR A 198 6.02 -13.90 -2.94
N ASN A 199 6.19 -14.96 -2.14
CA ASN A 199 5.07 -15.71 -1.57
C ASN A 199 4.20 -14.88 -0.61
N GLN A 200 4.68 -13.74 -0.10
CA GLN A 200 3.93 -12.79 0.72
C GLN A 200 3.39 -11.61 -0.09
N VAL A 201 4.08 -11.22 -1.17
CA VAL A 201 3.68 -10.11 -2.05
C VAL A 201 3.77 -10.60 -3.50
N PRO A 202 2.75 -11.33 -3.99
CA PRO A 202 2.79 -11.95 -5.32
C PRO A 202 2.68 -10.95 -6.47
N ASP A 203 2.36 -9.70 -6.20
CA ASP A 203 2.19 -8.60 -7.15
C ASP A 203 3.19 -7.44 -6.89
N ALA A 204 4.35 -7.75 -6.31
CA ALA A 204 5.36 -6.75 -5.97
C ALA A 204 5.84 -5.93 -7.18
N ASP A 205 5.92 -6.55 -8.36
CA ASP A 205 6.27 -5.90 -9.63
C ASP A 205 5.31 -4.75 -10.02
N ARG A 206 4.08 -4.77 -9.52
CA ARG A 206 3.06 -3.76 -9.85
C ARG A 206 3.05 -2.56 -8.89
N ILE A 207 3.63 -2.72 -7.71
CA ILE A 207 3.63 -1.68 -6.65
C ILE A 207 5.02 -1.10 -6.37
N THR A 208 6.03 -1.54 -7.11
CA THR A 208 7.43 -1.15 -6.92
C THR A 208 8.00 -0.56 -8.22
N PRO A 209 7.65 0.70 -8.56
CA PRO A 209 8.17 1.36 -9.74
C PRO A 209 9.69 1.57 -9.63
N PRO A 210 10.39 1.71 -10.77
CA PRO A 210 11.81 2.06 -10.78
C PRO A 210 12.03 3.43 -10.12
N ILE A 211 13.11 3.57 -9.36
CA ILE A 211 13.49 4.81 -8.68
C ILE A 211 14.67 5.45 -9.40
N ILE A 212 14.64 6.78 -9.50
CA ILE A 212 15.72 7.58 -10.08
C ILE A 212 16.98 7.44 -9.23
N ASP A 213 18.14 7.21 -9.86
CA ASP A 213 19.42 7.19 -9.17
C ASP A 213 19.83 8.58 -8.65
N GLN A 214 20.80 8.61 -7.71
CA GLN A 214 21.21 9.86 -7.04
C GLN A 214 21.84 10.91 -7.98
N GLU A 215 22.39 10.49 -9.11
CA GLU A 215 23.11 11.37 -10.05
C GLU A 215 22.17 11.95 -11.11
N THR A 216 21.03 11.33 -11.35
CA THR A 216 20.05 11.70 -12.37
C THR A 216 19.00 12.64 -11.79
N LYS A 217 18.68 13.70 -12.55
CA LYS A 217 17.56 14.60 -12.22
C LYS A 217 16.43 14.40 -13.21
N SER A 218 15.23 14.15 -12.70
CA SER A 218 14.02 14.13 -13.52
C SER A 218 13.72 15.53 -14.07
N PRO A 219 13.39 15.66 -15.36
CA PRO A 219 12.84 16.89 -15.90
C PRO A 219 11.36 17.11 -15.53
N HIS A 220 10.73 16.10 -14.91
CA HIS A 220 9.33 16.14 -14.53
C HIS A 220 9.05 17.24 -13.51
N LYS A 221 8.07 18.08 -13.80
CA LYS A 221 7.61 19.16 -12.92
C LYS A 221 6.14 18.99 -12.61
N ILE A 222 5.76 19.40 -11.40
CA ILE A 222 4.38 19.47 -10.98
C ILE A 222 3.94 20.92 -10.78
N GLN A 223 2.74 21.23 -11.27
CA GLN A 223 2.04 22.48 -11.01
C GLN A 223 0.76 22.17 -10.27
N VAL A 224 0.43 22.94 -9.25
CA VAL A 224 -0.81 22.76 -8.47
C VAL A 224 -1.48 24.11 -8.34
N ASP A 225 -2.75 24.14 -8.74
CA ASP A 225 -3.64 25.29 -8.64
C ASP A 225 -4.91 24.87 -7.88
N LEU A 226 -5.19 25.54 -6.77
CA LEU A 226 -6.31 25.24 -5.89
C LEU A 226 -7.22 26.47 -5.77
N GLU A 227 -8.54 26.25 -5.84
CA GLU A 227 -9.57 27.19 -5.46
C GLU A 227 -10.28 26.67 -4.21
N ILE A 228 -10.26 27.44 -3.11
CA ILE A 228 -10.93 27.09 -1.85
C ILE A 228 -12.10 28.04 -1.65
N ASP A 229 -13.31 27.49 -1.58
CA ASP A 229 -14.55 28.19 -1.25
C ASP A 229 -15.25 27.47 -0.09
N ALA A 230 -15.05 27.95 1.13
CA ALA A 230 -15.65 27.36 2.31
C ALA A 230 -17.06 27.92 2.62
N GLY A 231 -17.56 28.86 1.79
CA GLY A 231 -18.83 29.57 2.06
C GLY A 231 -18.77 30.62 3.20
N VAL A 232 -17.66 30.60 3.95
CA VAL A 232 -17.33 31.51 5.07
C VAL A 232 -15.89 31.98 4.92
N ALA A 233 -15.50 33.02 5.68
CA ALA A 233 -14.13 33.52 5.62
C ALA A 233 -13.13 32.44 6.02
N ILE A 234 -12.06 32.34 5.27
CA ILE A 234 -10.97 31.37 5.44
C ILE A 234 -9.80 32.07 6.10
N GLU A 235 -9.21 31.44 7.09
CA GLU A 235 -8.07 31.95 7.85
C GLU A 235 -6.90 30.98 7.83
N ASN A 236 -5.70 31.48 8.09
CA ASN A 236 -4.49 30.69 8.33
C ASN A 236 -4.18 29.65 7.25
N VAL A 237 -4.35 29.99 5.97
CA VAL A 237 -3.95 29.08 4.87
C VAL A 237 -2.44 28.93 4.86
N ARG A 238 -1.97 27.71 5.04
CA ARG A 238 -0.55 27.38 5.06
C ARG A 238 -0.27 26.00 4.47
N SER A 239 0.89 25.84 3.90
CA SER A 239 1.43 24.53 3.59
C SER A 239 2.57 24.20 4.56
N THR A 240 2.58 22.98 5.07
CA THR A 240 3.67 22.44 5.91
C THR A 240 4.74 21.74 5.06
N SER A 241 4.52 21.59 3.76
CA SER A 241 5.37 20.79 2.87
C SER A 241 6.01 21.62 1.75
N HIS A 242 5.30 22.59 1.22
CA HIS A 242 5.70 23.34 0.04
C HIS A 242 5.61 24.84 0.24
N LYS A 243 6.38 25.58 -0.54
CA LYS A 243 6.20 27.01 -0.69
C LYS A 243 4.97 27.27 -1.56
N ILE A 244 4.04 28.06 -1.06
CA ILE A 244 2.79 28.39 -1.75
C ILE A 244 2.65 29.90 -1.95
N ILE A 245 1.94 30.26 -3.01
CA ILE A 245 1.48 31.62 -3.29
C ILE A 245 -0.02 31.63 -3.08
N THR A 246 -0.54 32.58 -2.29
CA THR A 246 -1.96 32.70 -1.99
C THR A 246 -2.50 34.03 -2.48
N GLN A 247 -3.69 34.00 -3.09
CA GLN A 247 -4.44 35.20 -3.49
C GLN A 247 -5.87 35.11 -2.99
N GLN A 248 -6.30 36.06 -2.18
CA GLN A 248 -7.66 36.12 -1.65
C GLN A 248 -8.56 36.98 -2.54
N GLN A 249 -9.74 36.46 -2.85
CA GLN A 249 -10.80 37.17 -3.58
C GLN A 249 -12.16 36.99 -2.86
N GLY A 250 -12.51 37.89 -1.97
CA GLY A 250 -13.69 37.78 -1.10
C GLY A 250 -13.54 36.57 -0.15
N ASN A 251 -14.47 35.63 -0.18
CA ASN A 251 -14.47 34.39 0.62
C ASN A 251 -13.71 33.23 -0.06
N ARG A 252 -13.14 33.46 -1.26
CA ARG A 252 -12.36 32.47 -1.98
C ARG A 252 -10.88 32.74 -1.84
N ILE A 253 -10.12 31.68 -1.74
CA ILE A 253 -8.65 31.73 -1.76
C ILE A 253 -8.14 30.88 -2.92
N PHE A 254 -7.28 31.46 -3.74
CA PHE A 254 -6.53 30.76 -4.77
C PHE A 254 -5.15 30.46 -4.23
N VAL A 255 -4.69 29.23 -4.39
CA VAL A 255 -3.37 28.76 -3.93
C VAL A 255 -2.66 28.12 -5.09
N SER A 256 -1.39 28.47 -5.30
CA SER A 256 -0.53 27.81 -6.28
C SER A 256 0.84 27.48 -5.67
N LEU A 257 1.54 26.48 -6.24
CA LEU A 257 2.92 26.20 -5.85
C LEU A 257 3.86 27.30 -6.35
N ASP A 258 4.85 27.62 -5.52
CA ASP A 258 5.97 28.48 -5.94
C ASP A 258 6.80 27.77 -7.02
N GLN A 259 7.29 28.53 -7.99
CA GLN A 259 8.08 27.99 -9.12
C GLN A 259 9.38 27.29 -8.68
N SER A 260 9.90 27.63 -7.50
CA SER A 260 11.09 27.01 -6.93
C SER A 260 10.84 25.66 -6.24
N ASP A 261 9.57 25.23 -6.09
CA ASP A 261 9.19 24.04 -5.34
C ASP A 261 8.20 23.17 -6.13
N GLN A 262 8.65 22.72 -7.31
CA GLN A 262 7.85 21.96 -8.29
C GLN A 262 8.37 20.53 -8.53
N ILE A 263 9.26 20.04 -7.67
CA ILE A 263 9.76 18.65 -7.76
C ILE A 263 8.77 17.73 -7.03
N PRO A 264 8.23 16.68 -7.68
CA PRO A 264 7.22 15.81 -7.05
C PRO A 264 7.87 14.71 -6.18
N ASN A 265 8.62 15.10 -5.15
CA ASN A 265 9.34 14.20 -4.23
C ASN A 265 8.81 14.23 -2.79
N LYS A 266 7.73 14.95 -2.54
CA LYS A 266 7.04 15.05 -1.24
C LYS A 266 5.57 15.38 -1.44
N ASP A 267 4.72 14.95 -0.50
CA ASP A 267 3.28 15.23 -0.55
C ASP A 267 2.99 16.70 -0.32
N LEU A 268 2.06 17.27 -1.12
CA LEU A 268 1.52 18.60 -0.80
C LEU A 268 0.51 18.47 0.33
N VAL A 269 0.79 19.13 1.44
CA VAL A 269 -0.12 19.24 2.59
C VAL A 269 -0.51 20.70 2.78
N LEU A 270 -1.77 21.01 2.57
CA LEU A 270 -2.35 22.34 2.76
C LEU A 270 -3.33 22.32 3.93
N ARG A 271 -3.17 23.24 4.89
CA ARG A 271 -4.05 23.39 6.04
C ARG A 271 -4.65 24.77 6.06
N TYR A 272 -5.94 24.86 6.40
CA TYR A 272 -6.64 26.13 6.58
C TYR A 272 -7.70 26.05 7.67
N GLN A 273 -8.06 27.20 8.22
CA GLN A 273 -9.13 27.35 9.20
C GLN A 273 -10.26 28.17 8.60
N ILE A 274 -11.49 27.95 9.08
CA ILE A 274 -12.64 28.75 8.72
C ILE A 274 -13.07 29.59 9.92
N SER A 275 -13.46 30.86 9.66
CA SER A 275 -13.96 31.78 10.68
C SER A 275 -15.40 31.44 11.05
N GLY A 276 -15.72 31.60 12.33
CA GLY A 276 -17.07 31.54 12.86
C GLY A 276 -17.36 30.33 13.75
N GLU A 277 -18.57 30.32 14.36
CA GLU A 277 -19.05 29.15 15.09
C GLU A 277 -19.30 28.02 14.11
N ASN A 278 -18.47 26.99 14.17
CA ASN A 278 -18.57 25.81 13.33
C ASN A 278 -19.99 25.22 13.46
N THR A 279 -20.66 25.02 12.34
CA THR A 279 -21.91 24.25 12.29
C THR A 279 -21.60 22.85 12.81
N ARG A 280 -22.10 22.54 13.99
CA ARG A 280 -21.77 21.29 14.71
C ARG A 280 -22.42 20.06 14.10
N ALA A 281 -23.40 20.24 13.22
CA ALA A 281 -24.05 19.17 12.49
C ALA A 281 -24.59 19.70 11.14
N THR A 282 -24.29 18.98 10.08
CA THR A 282 -24.75 19.28 8.72
C THR A 282 -25.12 17.99 8.01
N VAL A 283 -26.24 18.01 7.28
CA VAL A 283 -26.67 16.93 6.40
C VAL A 283 -26.81 17.49 4.99
N LEU A 284 -26.01 16.97 4.08
CA LEU A 284 -26.10 17.23 2.64
C LEU A 284 -26.84 16.07 1.99
N THR A 285 -27.76 16.36 1.06
CA THR A 285 -28.58 15.35 0.41
C THR A 285 -28.60 15.51 -1.10
N GLU A 286 -28.71 14.38 -1.80
CA GLU A 286 -28.84 14.28 -3.25
C GLU A 286 -29.88 13.21 -3.58
N ALA A 287 -30.61 13.37 -4.68
CA ALA A 287 -31.50 12.35 -5.21
C ALA A 287 -31.26 12.13 -6.70
N ASN A 288 -31.05 10.88 -7.09
CA ASN A 288 -30.85 10.46 -8.47
C ASN A 288 -31.57 9.14 -8.77
N GLN A 289 -31.35 8.55 -9.94
CA GLN A 289 -31.98 7.27 -10.32
C GLN A 289 -31.59 6.10 -9.42
N GLN A 290 -30.44 6.17 -8.75
CA GLN A 290 -29.91 5.12 -7.86
C GLN A 290 -30.46 5.22 -6.42
N GLY A 291 -31.22 6.27 -6.09
CA GLY A 291 -31.82 6.50 -4.76
C GLY A 291 -31.60 7.92 -4.26
N GLY A 292 -31.88 8.11 -2.98
CA GLY A 292 -31.48 9.30 -2.21
C GLY A 292 -30.15 9.02 -1.52
N HIS A 293 -29.20 9.94 -1.63
CA HIS A 293 -27.90 9.86 -0.96
C HIS A 293 -27.76 11.00 0.03
N PHE A 294 -27.09 10.76 1.15
CA PHE A 294 -26.77 11.81 2.11
C PHE A 294 -25.36 11.67 2.66
N ALA A 295 -24.78 12.81 3.01
CA ALA A 295 -23.56 12.91 3.82
C ALA A 295 -23.92 13.66 5.11
N ALA A 296 -23.73 13.03 6.26
CA ALA A 296 -23.95 13.63 7.56
C ALA A 296 -22.62 13.91 8.26
N TYR A 297 -22.48 15.13 8.70
CA TYR A 297 -21.36 15.64 9.47
C TYR A 297 -21.82 15.98 10.87
N LEU A 298 -21.13 15.45 11.87
CA LEU A 298 -21.41 15.77 13.28
C LEU A 298 -20.09 16.04 14.00
N LEU A 299 -19.93 17.28 14.49
CA LEU A 299 -18.88 17.63 15.44
C LEU A 299 -19.54 17.74 16.82
N PRO A 300 -19.29 16.80 17.75
CA PRO A 300 -19.94 16.81 19.06
C PRO A 300 -19.61 18.09 19.86
N ALA A 301 -20.60 18.60 20.59
CA ALA A 301 -20.40 19.74 21.47
C ALA A 301 -19.65 19.42 22.77
N ILE A 302 -19.16 18.21 22.89
CA ILE A 302 -18.43 17.72 24.05
C ILE A 302 -16.96 18.09 23.91
N ARG A 303 -16.34 18.58 24.98
CA ARG A 303 -14.94 18.98 24.99
C ARG A 303 -14.14 18.06 25.88
N TYR A 304 -12.87 17.89 25.57
CA TYR A 304 -11.88 17.22 26.39
C TYR A 304 -11.86 17.79 27.82
N ASN A 305 -11.83 16.88 28.82
CA ASN A 305 -11.72 17.24 30.22
C ASN A 305 -10.41 16.67 30.80
N PRO A 306 -9.43 17.52 31.13
CA PRO A 306 -8.13 17.06 31.64
C PRO A 306 -8.20 16.39 33.02
N ASN A 307 -9.32 16.51 33.74
CA ASN A 307 -9.51 15.91 35.06
C ASN A 307 -10.04 14.46 35.01
N GLN A 308 -10.21 13.88 33.81
CA GLN A 308 -10.79 12.55 33.59
C GLN A 308 -9.82 11.65 32.84
N ILE A 309 -8.60 11.52 33.35
CA ILE A 309 -7.58 10.67 32.77
C ILE A 309 -7.74 9.24 33.29
N ILE A 310 -7.84 8.28 32.36
CA ILE A 310 -7.87 6.85 32.68
C ILE A 310 -6.45 6.31 32.57
N PRO A 311 -5.90 5.65 33.61
CA PRO A 311 -4.59 5.00 33.55
C PRO A 311 -4.55 3.99 32.39
N LYS A 312 -3.46 4.01 31.62
CA LYS A 312 -3.29 3.18 30.43
C LYS A 312 -1.95 2.49 30.40
N ASP A 313 -1.86 1.48 29.56
CA ASP A 313 -0.63 0.77 29.23
C ASP A 313 -0.25 1.10 27.78
N VAL A 314 0.85 1.84 27.58
CA VAL A 314 1.25 2.35 26.27
C VAL A 314 2.41 1.53 25.73
N ILE A 315 2.18 0.81 24.63
CA ILE A 315 3.23 0.09 23.92
C ILE A 315 3.60 0.89 22.67
N PHE A 316 4.85 1.37 22.66
CA PHE A 316 5.41 2.04 21.49
C PHE A 316 6.07 1.00 20.58
N LEU A 317 5.71 1.03 19.30
CA LEU A 317 6.31 0.23 18.24
C LEU A 317 7.03 1.18 17.28
N MET A 318 8.36 1.13 17.27
CA MET A 318 9.20 2.06 16.52
C MET A 318 9.91 1.38 15.37
N ASP A 319 9.75 1.93 14.18
CA ASP A 319 10.45 1.53 12.97
C ASP A 319 11.91 1.99 13.03
N THR A 320 12.84 1.04 12.87
CA THR A 320 14.28 1.26 12.77
C THR A 320 14.85 0.67 11.49
N SER A 321 14.03 0.53 10.44
CA SER A 321 14.43 0.05 9.12
C SER A 321 15.30 1.06 8.36
N GLY A 322 15.89 0.64 7.24
CA GLY A 322 16.78 1.44 6.43
C GLY A 322 16.17 2.73 5.90
N SER A 323 14.86 2.75 5.60
CA SER A 323 14.15 3.97 5.15
C SER A 323 14.12 5.07 6.21
N GLN A 324 14.24 4.71 7.49
CA GLN A 324 14.32 5.65 8.61
C GLN A 324 15.69 6.32 8.75
N GLN A 325 16.69 5.95 7.95
CA GLN A 325 18.04 6.49 8.10
C GLN A 325 18.09 8.01 7.91
N GLY A 326 18.72 8.70 8.87
CA GLY A 326 18.87 10.15 8.83
C GLY A 326 17.81 10.90 9.62
N ASP A 327 17.15 11.86 8.99
CA ASP A 327 16.20 12.75 9.65
C ASP A 327 14.89 12.09 10.08
N PRO A 328 14.32 11.09 9.38
CA PRO A 328 13.16 10.37 9.87
C PRO A 328 13.38 9.71 11.24
N LEU A 329 14.51 9.00 11.42
CA LEU A 329 14.85 8.39 12.71
C LEU A 329 15.01 9.42 13.83
N LYS A 330 15.71 10.54 13.56
CA LYS A 330 15.89 11.63 14.54
C LYS A 330 14.54 12.18 15.00
N LYS A 331 13.61 12.38 14.03
CA LYS A 331 12.26 12.88 14.32
C LYS A 331 11.45 11.86 15.13
N SER A 332 11.52 10.58 14.79
CA SER A 332 10.89 9.50 15.55
C SER A 332 11.44 9.41 16.98
N GLN A 333 12.77 9.54 17.16
CA GLN A 333 13.41 9.57 18.47
C GLN A 333 12.97 10.80 19.30
N GLU A 334 12.85 11.98 18.66
CA GLU A 334 12.37 13.20 19.32
C GLU A 334 10.94 13.03 19.82
N LEU A 335 10.03 12.56 18.95
CA LEU A 335 8.63 12.28 19.29
C LEU A 335 8.52 11.27 20.43
N MET A 336 9.25 10.16 20.34
CA MET A 336 9.23 9.10 21.35
C MET A 336 9.68 9.60 22.72
N LYS A 337 10.76 10.39 22.78
CA LYS A 337 11.23 10.98 24.04
C LYS A 337 10.18 11.89 24.67
N ARG A 338 9.51 12.72 23.85
CA ARG A 338 8.43 13.58 24.33
C ARG A 338 7.21 12.78 24.76
N PHE A 339 6.86 11.71 24.05
CA PHE A 339 5.78 10.81 24.47
C PHE A 339 6.08 10.16 25.82
N ILE A 340 7.28 9.63 26.03
CA ILE A 340 7.70 9.05 27.31
C ILE A 340 7.66 10.09 28.45
N GLN A 341 8.08 11.32 28.19
CA GLN A 341 8.06 12.41 29.18
C GLN A 341 6.65 12.87 29.54
N GLY A 342 5.71 12.80 28.59
CA GLY A 342 4.34 13.25 28.75
C GLY A 342 3.36 12.20 29.33
N LEU A 343 3.80 10.96 29.56
CA LEU A 343 2.97 9.93 30.17
C LEU A 343 2.48 10.34 31.57
N ASN A 344 1.24 9.96 31.92
CA ASN A 344 0.69 10.25 33.23
C ASN A 344 1.36 9.37 34.32
N PRO A 345 1.37 9.80 35.58
CA PRO A 345 2.07 9.08 36.66
C PRO A 345 1.64 7.63 36.84
N GLU A 346 0.36 7.33 36.59
CA GLU A 346 -0.21 5.98 36.75
C GLU A 346 -0.14 5.13 35.47
N ASP A 347 0.38 5.66 34.36
CA ASP A 347 0.54 4.91 33.12
C ASP A 347 1.68 3.88 33.26
N THR A 348 1.58 2.78 32.53
CA THR A 348 2.69 1.88 32.24
C THR A 348 3.09 1.99 30.79
N PHE A 349 4.30 1.60 30.46
CA PHE A 349 4.76 1.67 29.07
C PHE A 349 5.80 0.60 28.74
N ASN A 350 5.98 0.36 27.44
CA ASN A 350 7.13 -0.35 26.88
C ASN A 350 7.49 0.20 25.51
N ILE A 351 8.69 -0.14 25.03
CA ILE A 351 9.16 0.17 23.67
C ILE A 351 9.57 -1.13 23.01
N ILE A 352 9.07 -1.35 21.79
CA ILE A 352 9.48 -2.41 20.88
C ILE A 352 9.97 -1.72 19.61
N ASP A 353 11.19 -1.99 19.17
CA ASP A 353 11.66 -1.56 17.86
C ASP A 353 11.69 -2.75 16.90
N PHE A 354 11.56 -2.45 15.60
CA PHE A 354 11.59 -3.45 14.56
C PHE A 354 12.35 -2.96 13.32
N ALA A 355 13.07 -3.92 12.73
CA ALA A 355 13.70 -3.82 11.42
C ALA A 355 13.60 -5.22 10.78
N ASN A 356 14.70 -5.96 10.59
CA ASN A 356 14.67 -7.40 10.24
C ASN A 356 14.18 -8.27 11.42
N THR A 357 14.43 -7.83 12.64
CA THR A 357 14.04 -8.48 13.89
C THR A 357 13.42 -7.47 14.84
N THR A 358 12.79 -7.94 15.90
CA THR A 358 12.22 -7.10 16.94
C THR A 358 13.07 -7.15 18.21
N ASN A 359 13.28 -5.98 18.84
CA ASN A 359 13.86 -5.89 20.16
C ASN A 359 12.88 -5.22 21.13
N THR A 360 13.04 -5.40 22.41
CA THR A 360 12.16 -4.80 23.42
C THR A 360 12.96 -4.23 24.58
N LEU A 361 12.51 -3.07 25.07
CA LEU A 361 13.10 -2.42 26.25
C LEU A 361 12.95 -3.26 27.52
N SER A 362 11.82 -3.98 27.65
CA SER A 362 11.49 -4.81 28.80
C SER A 362 10.55 -5.95 28.38
N GLU A 363 10.63 -7.09 29.06
CA GLU A 363 9.75 -8.23 28.86
C GLU A 363 8.33 -8.00 29.40
N THR A 364 8.15 -7.01 30.28
CA THR A 364 6.87 -6.63 30.90
C THR A 364 6.68 -5.12 30.87
N PRO A 365 5.42 -4.61 30.98
CA PRO A 365 5.17 -3.17 31.08
C PRO A 365 5.96 -2.54 32.27
N LEU A 366 6.60 -1.41 32.01
CA LEU A 366 7.31 -0.63 33.00
C LEU A 366 6.41 0.44 33.62
N GLU A 367 6.45 0.62 34.92
CA GLU A 367 5.80 1.75 35.57
C GLU A 367 6.47 3.09 35.17
N ASN A 368 5.69 4.15 35.07
CA ASN A 368 6.16 5.48 34.69
C ASN A 368 6.90 6.17 35.84
N THR A 369 8.06 5.63 36.20
CA THR A 369 8.97 6.22 37.19
C THR A 369 10.09 7.04 36.51
N PRO A 370 10.72 8.00 37.21
CA PRO A 370 11.87 8.74 36.69
C PRO A 370 13.00 7.82 36.19
N ALA A 371 13.26 6.73 36.91
CA ALA A 371 14.31 5.75 36.56
C ALA A 371 13.96 5.01 35.26
N ASN A 372 12.72 4.54 35.13
CA ASN A 372 12.26 3.85 33.91
C ASN A 372 12.17 4.78 32.69
N ARG A 373 11.77 6.05 32.90
CA ARG A 373 11.83 7.05 31.80
C ARG A 373 13.27 7.28 31.34
N GLN A 374 14.23 7.36 32.27
CA GLN A 374 15.65 7.53 31.90
C GLN A 374 16.17 6.28 31.16
N LYS A 375 15.77 5.06 31.59
CA LYS A 375 16.08 3.81 30.90
C LYS A 375 15.55 3.84 29.46
N ALA A 376 14.31 4.29 29.26
CA ALA A 376 13.69 4.42 27.95
C ALA A 376 14.40 5.45 27.06
N ILE A 377 14.74 6.63 27.60
CA ILE A 377 15.47 7.66 26.87
C ILE A 377 16.85 7.15 26.42
N ASN A 378 17.55 6.41 27.28
CA ASN A 378 18.82 5.80 26.91
C ASN A 378 18.67 4.77 25.80
N TYR A 379 17.62 3.93 25.88
CA TYR A 379 17.30 2.96 24.84
C TYR A 379 17.01 3.66 23.48
N ILE A 380 16.14 4.67 23.47
CA ILE A 380 15.79 5.43 22.26
C ILE A 380 17.03 6.07 21.63
N ASN A 381 17.97 6.60 22.44
CA ASN A 381 19.20 7.22 21.95
C ASN A 381 20.16 6.23 21.26
N GLN A 382 20.04 4.94 21.54
CA GLN A 382 20.89 3.87 21.00
C GLN A 382 20.31 3.24 19.73
N LEU A 383 19.06 3.58 19.37
CA LEU A 383 18.43 3.05 18.16
C LEU A 383 19.10 3.60 16.92
N GLU A 384 19.46 2.70 16.00
CA GLU A 384 20.06 2.99 14.71
C GLU A 384 19.20 2.41 13.59
N ALA A 385 19.07 3.13 12.49
CA ALA A 385 18.30 2.67 11.34
C ALA A 385 19.12 1.75 10.45
N ASN A 386 18.66 0.51 10.29
CA ASN A 386 19.31 -0.49 9.44
C ASN A 386 18.35 -1.64 9.10
N GLY A 387 18.56 -2.28 7.97
CA GLY A 387 17.84 -3.51 7.58
C GLY A 387 16.50 -3.25 6.91
N GLY A 388 15.70 -4.30 6.83
CA GLY A 388 14.36 -4.31 6.22
C GLY A 388 13.27 -3.83 7.18
N THR A 389 12.01 -3.86 6.71
CA THR A 389 10.84 -3.37 7.46
C THR A 389 9.87 -4.52 7.72
N GLU A 390 10.21 -5.42 8.66
CA GLU A 390 9.36 -6.54 9.07
C GLU A 390 8.28 -6.07 10.05
N LEU A 391 7.40 -5.15 9.59
CA LEU A 391 6.33 -4.57 10.41
C LEU A 391 5.38 -5.62 10.96
N LEU A 392 5.07 -6.67 10.19
CA LEU A 392 4.22 -7.78 10.64
C LEU A 392 4.79 -8.44 11.91
N ASN A 393 6.10 -8.68 11.96
CA ASN A 393 6.77 -9.23 13.14
C ASN A 393 6.65 -8.27 14.34
N GLY A 394 6.80 -6.97 14.11
CA GLY A 394 6.59 -5.92 15.12
C GLY A 394 5.17 -5.93 15.67
N ILE A 395 4.16 -5.97 14.81
CA ILE A 395 2.73 -6.06 15.21
C ILE A 395 2.49 -7.34 16.02
N GLN A 396 2.99 -8.48 15.57
CA GLN A 396 2.84 -9.74 16.28
C GLN A 396 3.53 -9.73 17.66
N ALA A 397 4.68 -9.10 17.77
CA ALA A 397 5.36 -8.94 19.06
C ALA A 397 4.50 -8.11 20.05
N VAL A 398 3.90 -7.02 19.57
CA VAL A 398 2.98 -6.19 20.36
C VAL A 398 1.73 -6.97 20.76
N MET A 399 1.12 -7.74 19.84
CA MET A 399 -0.08 -8.53 20.12
C MET A 399 0.15 -9.65 21.17
N ARG A 400 1.37 -10.22 21.18
CA ARG A 400 1.78 -11.25 22.16
C ARG A 400 2.26 -10.67 23.48
N PHE A 401 2.53 -9.35 23.55
CA PHE A 401 3.07 -8.72 24.74
C PHE A 401 2.14 -8.90 25.94
N PRO A 402 2.66 -9.15 27.17
CA PRO A 402 1.84 -9.43 28.34
C PRO A 402 0.71 -8.41 28.55
N SER A 403 -0.46 -8.90 28.93
CA SER A 403 -1.62 -8.05 29.16
C SER A 403 -1.37 -7.07 30.30
N PRO A 404 -1.90 -5.84 30.23
CA PRO A 404 -1.77 -4.86 31.30
C PRO A 404 -2.48 -5.35 32.57
N SER A 405 -2.10 -4.75 33.69
CA SER A 405 -2.80 -4.96 34.95
C SER A 405 -4.29 -4.56 34.86
N GLN A 406 -5.16 -5.15 35.66
CA GLN A 406 -6.60 -4.89 35.62
C GLN A 406 -6.93 -3.39 35.68
N GLY A 407 -7.90 -2.97 34.86
CA GLY A 407 -8.42 -1.61 34.78
C GLY A 407 -7.65 -0.65 33.86
N ARG A 408 -6.55 -1.10 33.23
CA ARG A 408 -5.82 -0.27 32.24
C ARG A 408 -6.19 -0.64 30.81
N LEU A 409 -6.44 0.36 29.99
CA LEU A 409 -6.60 0.20 28.55
C LEU A 409 -5.22 0.19 27.87
N ARG A 410 -5.02 -0.74 26.94
CA ARG A 410 -3.79 -0.77 26.14
C ARG A 410 -3.92 0.17 24.96
N SER A 411 -2.92 1.04 24.84
CA SER A 411 -2.73 1.93 23.67
C SER A 411 -1.46 1.52 22.94
N LEU A 412 -1.61 1.13 21.67
CA LEU A 412 -0.50 0.81 20.78
C LEU A 412 -0.17 2.05 19.98
N VAL A 413 1.10 2.44 19.94
CA VAL A 413 1.58 3.64 19.25
C VAL A 413 2.67 3.25 18.27
N LEU A 414 2.34 3.25 17.00
CA LEU A 414 3.27 2.92 15.89
C LEU A 414 3.91 4.20 15.35
N LEU A 415 5.23 4.20 15.16
CA LEU A 415 5.99 5.23 14.44
C LEU A 415 6.70 4.56 13.26
N THR A 416 6.35 4.90 12.02
CA THR A 416 6.90 4.31 10.79
C THR A 416 6.60 5.22 9.59
N ASP A 417 7.28 5.06 8.47
CA ASP A 417 6.86 5.58 7.16
C ASP A 417 5.91 4.62 6.43
N GLY A 418 5.86 3.34 6.86
CA GLY A 418 4.96 2.33 6.34
C GLY A 418 5.30 1.82 4.94
N TYR A 419 6.53 1.96 4.48
CA TYR A 419 6.95 1.50 3.15
C TYR A 419 7.15 -0.02 3.08
N ILE A 420 6.03 -0.75 3.12
CA ILE A 420 5.98 -2.21 3.00
C ILE A 420 5.07 -2.64 1.85
N GLY A 421 5.27 -3.85 1.34
CA GLY A 421 4.44 -4.43 0.27
C GLY A 421 3.30 -5.31 0.78
N ASN A 422 3.42 -5.88 1.99
CA ASN A 422 2.42 -6.75 2.61
C ASN A 422 1.45 -6.00 3.55
N ASP A 423 1.07 -4.79 3.19
CA ASP A 423 0.17 -3.93 3.97
C ASP A 423 -1.18 -4.60 4.29
N GLN A 424 -1.78 -5.32 3.34
CA GLN A 424 -3.02 -6.06 3.56
C GLN A 424 -2.88 -7.12 4.67
N GLU A 425 -1.75 -7.84 4.71
CA GLU A 425 -1.48 -8.85 5.74
C GLU A 425 -1.33 -8.22 7.14
N VAL A 426 -0.64 -7.09 7.23
CA VAL A 426 -0.49 -6.32 8.48
C VAL A 426 -1.85 -5.82 8.97
N ILE A 427 -2.68 -5.28 8.09
CA ILE A 427 -4.05 -4.82 8.40
C ILE A 427 -4.90 -5.98 8.91
N ALA A 428 -4.87 -7.13 8.21
CA ALA A 428 -5.60 -8.35 8.61
C ALA A 428 -5.15 -8.85 10.00
N GLU A 429 -3.84 -8.84 10.30
CA GLU A 429 -3.32 -9.26 11.61
C GLU A 429 -3.86 -8.37 12.73
N VAL A 430 -3.86 -7.03 12.54
CA VAL A 430 -4.43 -6.09 13.53
C VAL A 430 -5.94 -6.31 13.67
N GLN A 431 -6.68 -6.45 12.56
CA GLN A 431 -8.12 -6.66 12.56
C GLN A 431 -8.51 -7.93 13.34
N ASN A 432 -7.75 -9.01 13.18
CA ASN A 432 -8.05 -10.31 13.76
C ASN A 432 -7.55 -10.48 15.20
N LYS A 433 -6.48 -9.76 15.60
CA LYS A 433 -5.78 -9.99 16.88
C LYS A 433 -5.91 -8.86 17.89
N LEU A 434 -6.31 -7.66 17.45
CA LEU A 434 -6.47 -6.54 18.37
C LEU A 434 -7.64 -6.83 19.32
N LYS A 435 -7.34 -6.91 20.62
CA LYS A 435 -8.35 -7.22 21.63
C LYS A 435 -9.37 -6.07 21.77
N PRO A 436 -10.65 -6.37 22.06
CA PRO A 436 -11.62 -5.32 22.41
C PRO A 436 -11.11 -4.43 23.54
N GLY A 437 -11.35 -3.13 23.44
CA GLY A 437 -10.86 -2.13 24.41
C GLY A 437 -9.46 -1.60 24.13
N ASN A 438 -8.60 -2.30 23.36
CA ASN A 438 -7.31 -1.74 22.95
C ASN A 438 -7.49 -0.67 21.86
N ARG A 439 -6.54 0.26 21.79
CA ARG A 439 -6.50 1.34 20.78
C ARG A 439 -5.20 1.28 20.01
N PHE A 440 -5.25 1.64 18.72
CA PHE A 440 -4.08 1.70 17.86
C PHE A 440 -3.93 3.10 17.28
N TYR A 441 -2.82 3.75 17.57
CA TYR A 441 -2.46 5.08 17.08
C TYR A 441 -1.28 4.94 16.11
N ALA A 442 -1.39 5.51 14.91
CA ALA A 442 -0.36 5.43 13.91
C ALA A 442 0.26 6.80 13.63
N PHE A 443 1.57 6.90 13.74
CA PHE A 443 2.34 8.10 13.38
C PHE A 443 3.18 7.80 12.15
N GLY A 444 2.84 8.48 11.04
CA GLY A 444 3.64 8.49 9.85
C GLY A 444 4.74 9.53 9.95
N VAL A 445 6.00 9.13 9.95
CA VAL A 445 7.12 10.05 10.07
C VAL A 445 7.87 10.14 8.76
N GLY A 446 7.78 11.29 8.08
CA GLY A 446 8.44 11.48 6.79
C GLY A 446 7.76 12.52 5.90
N SER A 447 8.37 12.79 4.76
CA SER A 447 7.87 13.73 3.74
C SER A 447 6.77 13.13 2.85
N SER A 448 6.80 11.83 2.69
CA SER A 448 5.78 11.00 2.06
C SER A 448 5.72 9.68 2.80
N VAL A 449 4.54 9.17 3.11
CA VAL A 449 4.33 7.98 3.91
C VAL A 449 3.19 7.13 3.32
N ASN A 450 3.14 5.85 3.67
CA ASN A 450 2.01 5.00 3.28
C ASN A 450 0.75 5.36 4.09
N ARG A 451 0.07 6.45 3.71
CA ARG A 451 -1.13 6.94 4.39
C ARG A 451 -2.24 5.90 4.42
N PHE A 452 -2.37 5.08 3.37
CA PHE A 452 -3.35 4.00 3.33
C PHE A 452 -3.18 3.04 4.52
N LEU A 453 -1.98 2.46 4.68
CA LEU A 453 -1.69 1.55 5.78
C LEU A 453 -1.95 2.20 7.15
N LEU A 454 -1.39 3.39 7.36
CA LEU A 454 -1.49 4.09 8.64
C LEU A 454 -2.93 4.46 8.98
N ASN A 455 -3.70 5.00 8.03
CA ASN A 455 -5.11 5.34 8.22
C ASN A 455 -5.94 4.09 8.56
N ARG A 456 -5.68 2.97 7.88
CA ARG A 456 -6.38 1.72 8.16
C ARG A 456 -6.08 1.17 9.54
N LEU A 457 -4.82 1.18 9.96
CA LEU A 457 -4.42 0.72 11.30
C LEU A 457 -5.07 1.58 12.40
N GLY A 458 -5.08 2.91 12.22
CA GLY A 458 -5.76 3.83 13.14
C GLY A 458 -7.27 3.59 13.19
N GLU A 459 -7.93 3.43 12.04
CA GLU A 459 -9.36 3.20 11.91
C GLU A 459 -9.81 1.88 12.57
N ILE A 460 -9.18 0.77 12.16
CA ILE A 460 -9.48 -0.56 12.72
C ILE A 460 -9.17 -0.61 14.22
N GLY A 461 -8.09 0.06 14.62
CA GLY A 461 -7.67 0.17 16.01
C GLY A 461 -8.46 1.16 16.85
N ARG A 462 -9.52 1.78 16.34
CA ARG A 462 -10.34 2.79 17.05
C ARG A 462 -9.52 3.95 17.62
N GLY A 463 -8.37 4.24 17.03
CA GLY A 463 -7.49 5.35 17.37
C GLY A 463 -7.46 6.38 16.26
N THR A 464 -6.34 7.07 16.14
CA THR A 464 -6.12 8.11 15.14
C THR A 464 -4.81 7.92 14.39
N THR A 465 -4.71 8.56 13.22
CA THR A 465 -3.49 8.62 12.43
C THR A 465 -3.03 10.05 12.30
N GLN A 466 -1.75 10.28 12.57
CA GLN A 466 -1.11 11.59 12.43
C GLN A 466 0.15 11.49 11.58
N ILE A 467 0.33 12.38 10.63
CA ILE A 467 1.54 12.44 9.80
C ILE A 467 2.40 13.60 10.29
N VAL A 468 3.66 13.31 10.57
CA VAL A 468 4.63 14.25 11.12
C VAL A 468 5.82 14.37 10.17
N ARG A 469 6.04 15.55 9.64
CA ARG A 469 7.20 15.81 8.78
C ARG A 469 8.46 16.05 9.63
N GLN A 470 9.63 15.84 9.03
CA GLN A 470 10.92 16.04 9.71
C GLN A 470 11.12 17.48 10.22
N ASP A 471 10.62 18.47 9.46
CA ASP A 471 10.74 19.90 9.74
C ASP A 471 9.60 20.47 10.61
N GLU A 472 8.57 19.66 10.92
CA GLU A 472 7.41 20.08 11.70
C GLU A 472 7.74 20.08 13.22
N PRO A 473 7.35 21.14 13.98
CA PRO A 473 7.53 21.16 15.42
C PRO A 473 6.76 20.02 16.11
N THR A 474 7.40 19.33 17.02
CA THR A 474 6.82 18.14 17.66
C THR A 474 5.91 18.46 18.85
N GLU A 475 5.97 19.68 19.39
CA GLU A 475 5.21 20.09 20.58
C GLU A 475 3.70 19.97 20.38
N ALA A 476 3.19 20.57 19.31
CA ALA A 476 1.74 20.54 18.99
C ALA A 476 1.26 19.12 18.68
N VAL A 477 2.08 18.31 18.00
CA VAL A 477 1.81 16.90 17.69
C VAL A 477 1.63 16.12 18.99
N VAL A 478 2.57 16.27 19.92
CA VAL A 478 2.57 15.54 21.20
C VAL A 478 1.40 16.01 22.08
N GLU A 479 1.11 17.32 22.13
CA GLU A 479 -0.01 17.84 22.88
C GLU A 479 -1.35 17.29 22.37
N ASN A 480 -1.54 17.27 21.05
CA ASN A 480 -2.75 16.71 20.44
C ASN A 480 -2.87 15.21 20.70
N PHE A 481 -1.77 14.47 20.59
CA PHE A 481 -1.73 13.05 20.89
C PHE A 481 -2.19 12.74 22.32
N PHE A 482 -1.69 13.49 23.32
CA PHE A 482 -2.11 13.26 24.70
C PHE A 482 -3.58 13.61 24.96
N LYS A 483 -4.12 14.62 24.28
CA LYS A 483 -5.57 14.89 24.31
C LYS A 483 -6.37 13.70 23.79
N GLN A 484 -5.90 13.06 22.74
CA GLN A 484 -6.56 11.90 22.12
C GLN A 484 -6.40 10.62 22.95
N ILE A 485 -5.17 10.28 23.35
CA ILE A 485 -4.90 9.02 24.08
C ILE A 485 -5.48 9.03 25.50
N ASN A 486 -5.58 10.21 26.13
CA ASN A 486 -6.05 10.34 27.49
C ASN A 486 -7.55 10.12 27.63
N ASN A 487 -8.33 10.56 26.65
CA ASN A 487 -9.78 10.49 26.78
C ASN A 487 -10.53 10.66 25.45
N PRO A 488 -11.14 9.61 24.90
CA PRO A 488 -12.12 9.79 23.84
C PRO A 488 -13.34 10.57 24.41
N ILE A 489 -13.88 11.48 23.63
CA ILE A 489 -15.05 12.27 24.05
C ILE A 489 -16.37 11.50 23.93
N LEU A 490 -16.44 10.56 22.97
CA LEU A 490 -17.56 9.64 22.76
C LEU A 490 -17.06 8.25 22.39
N THR A 491 -17.60 7.25 23.06
CA THR A 491 -17.37 5.82 22.75
C THR A 491 -18.70 5.13 22.44
N ASP A 492 -18.63 3.89 22.00
CA ASP A 492 -19.79 3.02 21.76
C ASP A 492 -20.88 3.72 20.93
N LEU A 493 -20.43 4.30 19.80
CA LEU A 493 -21.29 5.01 18.88
C LEU A 493 -22.21 4.04 18.14
N GLU A 494 -23.50 4.35 18.12
CA GLU A 494 -24.52 3.61 17.37
C GLU A 494 -25.35 4.55 16.49
N ILE A 495 -25.71 4.05 15.31
CA ILE A 495 -26.56 4.77 14.35
C ILE A 495 -27.87 4.04 14.20
N SER A 496 -28.98 4.77 14.25
CA SER A 496 -30.30 4.27 13.95
C SER A 496 -31.07 5.24 13.05
N TRP A 497 -32.03 4.67 12.30
CA TRP A 497 -32.89 5.42 11.40
C TRP A 497 -34.33 5.42 11.91
N GLN A 498 -34.95 6.60 11.94
CA GLN A 498 -36.35 6.80 12.23
C GLN A 498 -37.05 7.39 11.01
N GLY A 499 -37.95 6.65 10.41
CA GLY A 499 -38.67 7.04 9.19
C GLY A 499 -39.32 5.85 8.51
N GLU A 500 -40.21 6.13 7.57
CA GLU A 500 -40.94 5.09 6.83
C GLU A 500 -40.09 4.46 5.72
N GLY A 501 -40.48 3.26 5.29
CA GLY A 501 -39.93 2.56 4.16
C GLY A 501 -38.64 1.80 4.46
N LEU A 502 -37.79 1.62 3.43
CA LEU A 502 -36.55 0.85 3.55
C LEU A 502 -35.55 1.60 4.44
N LYS A 503 -34.81 0.86 5.28
CA LYS A 503 -33.69 1.43 6.04
C LYS A 503 -32.57 1.85 5.07
N PRO A 504 -31.90 2.98 5.34
CA PRO A 504 -30.73 3.37 4.53
C PRO A 504 -29.55 2.44 4.79
N GLU A 505 -28.73 2.22 3.76
CA GLU A 505 -27.37 1.68 3.89
C GLU A 505 -26.44 2.82 4.27
N ILE A 506 -25.79 2.74 5.44
CA ILE A 506 -24.93 3.79 6.00
C ILE A 506 -23.51 3.25 6.20
N TYR A 507 -22.51 4.04 5.82
CA TYR A 507 -21.10 3.74 5.97
C TYR A 507 -20.34 4.86 6.69
N PRO A 508 -19.29 4.54 7.48
CA PRO A 508 -18.82 3.19 7.79
C PRO A 508 -19.81 2.42 8.68
N ILE A 509 -19.77 1.08 8.61
CA ILE A 509 -20.62 0.22 9.47
C ILE A 509 -20.08 0.23 10.91
N ALA A 510 -18.76 0.04 11.07
CA ALA A 510 -18.09 0.11 12.36
C ALA A 510 -17.63 1.55 12.62
N LEU A 511 -18.11 2.14 13.71
CA LEU A 511 -17.73 3.50 14.09
C LEU A 511 -16.52 3.48 15.03
N SER A 512 -15.57 4.37 14.74
CA SER A 512 -14.44 4.65 15.66
C SER A 512 -14.95 5.52 16.83
N ASP A 513 -14.21 5.48 17.95
CA ASP A 513 -14.41 6.47 19.00
C ASP A 513 -14.15 7.87 18.46
N LEU A 514 -14.81 8.88 19.04
CA LEU A 514 -14.56 10.28 18.70
C LEU A 514 -13.69 10.96 19.75
N PHE A 515 -12.75 11.74 19.24
CA PHE A 515 -11.83 12.54 20.04
C PHE A 515 -12.15 14.03 19.91
N ASP A 516 -11.54 14.85 20.75
CA ASP A 516 -11.78 16.29 20.76
C ASP A 516 -11.51 16.90 19.37
N ASN A 517 -12.44 17.70 18.88
CA ASN A 517 -12.40 18.32 17.55
C ASN A 517 -12.30 17.31 16.38
N GLN A 518 -12.79 16.10 16.54
CA GLN A 518 -12.92 15.13 15.46
C GLN A 518 -14.39 14.98 15.04
N PRO A 519 -14.73 15.18 13.74
CA PRO A 519 -16.08 15.00 13.26
C PRO A 519 -16.39 13.50 13.03
N LEU A 520 -17.62 13.11 13.29
CA LEU A 520 -18.23 11.90 12.73
C LEU A 520 -18.75 12.22 11.33
N VAL A 521 -18.32 11.42 10.35
CA VAL A 521 -18.76 11.53 8.96
C VAL A 521 -19.43 10.25 8.52
N LEU A 522 -20.64 10.37 7.98
CA LEU A 522 -21.46 9.24 7.56
C LEU A 522 -21.96 9.46 6.14
N PHE A 523 -21.89 8.44 5.32
CA PHE A 523 -22.51 8.42 4.00
C PHE A 523 -23.64 7.40 3.99
N GLY A 524 -24.83 7.82 3.55
CA GLY A 524 -25.99 6.96 3.51
C GLY A 524 -26.69 6.96 2.15
N ARG A 525 -27.32 5.84 1.82
CA ARG A 525 -28.17 5.66 0.65
C ARG A 525 -29.52 5.08 1.04
N LYS A 526 -30.60 5.70 0.57
CA LYS A 526 -31.97 5.24 0.77
C LYS A 526 -32.67 5.07 -0.57
N LEU A 527 -32.98 3.83 -0.93
CA LEU A 527 -33.50 3.47 -2.25
C LEU A 527 -34.85 4.13 -2.56
N ASP A 528 -35.75 4.20 -1.56
CA ASP A 528 -37.09 4.76 -1.70
C ASP A 528 -37.13 6.28 -1.55
N ARG A 529 -36.03 6.95 -1.22
CA ARG A 529 -35.87 8.41 -1.08
C ARG A 529 -36.85 9.07 -0.11
N ARG A 530 -37.47 8.31 0.81
CA ARG A 530 -38.33 8.88 1.84
C ARG A 530 -37.49 9.56 2.90
N ASN A 531 -37.94 10.76 3.32
CA ASN A 531 -37.31 11.51 4.38
C ASN A 531 -37.34 10.77 5.72
N GLY A 532 -36.42 11.12 6.62
CA GLY A 532 -36.36 10.55 7.95
C GLY A 532 -35.40 11.28 8.86
N LEU A 533 -35.14 10.67 10.00
CA LEU A 533 -34.27 11.19 11.03
C LEU A 533 -33.12 10.19 11.25
N LEU A 534 -31.91 10.68 11.17
CA LEU A 534 -30.70 9.94 11.53
C LEU A 534 -30.43 10.19 13.01
N LYS A 535 -30.53 9.17 13.83
CA LYS A 535 -30.28 9.21 15.27
C LYS A 535 -28.91 8.60 15.57
N ILE A 536 -28.07 9.36 16.26
CA ILE A 536 -26.72 8.99 16.68
C ILE A 536 -26.70 8.95 18.20
N THR A 537 -26.27 7.85 18.79
CA THR A 537 -26.13 7.67 20.24
C THR A 537 -24.71 7.24 20.58
N GLY A 538 -24.27 7.46 21.82
CA GLY A 538 -22.96 7.08 22.32
C GLY A 538 -22.83 7.30 23.81
N ILE A 539 -21.66 7.01 24.37
CA ILE A 539 -21.33 7.18 25.77
C ILE A 539 -20.24 8.24 25.89
N THR A 540 -20.46 9.24 26.73
CA THR A 540 -19.46 10.27 27.04
C THR A 540 -18.39 9.72 27.98
N ALA A 541 -17.26 10.39 28.07
CA ALA A 541 -16.21 10.07 29.04
C ALA A 541 -16.68 10.01 30.52
N LYS A 542 -17.81 10.66 30.84
CA LYS A 542 -18.46 10.60 32.18
C LYS A 542 -19.36 9.38 32.37
N GLY A 543 -19.60 8.60 31.31
CA GLY A 543 -20.59 7.54 31.32
C GLY A 543 -22.03 8.03 31.02
N ASP A 544 -22.21 9.31 30.72
CA ASP A 544 -23.54 9.84 30.35
C ASP A 544 -23.89 9.43 28.92
N ARG A 545 -25.19 9.20 28.68
CA ARG A 545 -25.68 8.91 27.32
C ARG A 545 -25.72 10.19 26.51
N TYR A 546 -25.07 10.13 25.33
CA TYR A 546 -25.16 11.14 24.28
C TYR A 546 -26.22 10.74 23.27
N GLU A 547 -27.00 11.72 22.80
CA GLU A 547 -27.97 11.50 21.73
C GLU A 547 -28.09 12.76 20.85
N GLN A 548 -28.00 12.56 19.55
CA GLN A 548 -28.18 13.60 18.53
C GLN A 548 -29.08 13.09 17.41
N THR A 549 -30.02 13.89 16.97
CA THR A 549 -30.93 13.55 15.86
C THR A 549 -30.76 14.58 14.74
N LEU A 550 -30.59 14.08 13.51
CA LEU A 550 -30.37 14.89 12.31
C LEU A 550 -31.50 14.62 11.28
N PRO A 551 -32.21 15.64 10.78
CA PRO A 551 -33.20 15.46 9.73
C PRO A 551 -32.48 15.21 8.38
N VAL A 552 -32.93 14.20 7.64
CA VAL A 552 -32.48 13.86 6.29
C VAL A 552 -33.68 14.07 5.33
N ASN A 553 -33.58 15.11 4.50
CA ASN A 553 -34.61 15.48 3.55
C ASN A 553 -34.04 15.36 2.13
N PHE A 554 -34.59 14.46 1.33
CA PHE A 554 -34.13 14.25 -0.05
C PHE A 554 -34.85 15.24 -0.99
N PRO A 555 -34.11 15.91 -1.91
CA PRO A 555 -34.72 16.77 -2.94
C PRO A 555 -35.50 15.94 -3.94
N ALA A 556 -36.39 16.58 -4.68
CA ALA A 556 -37.01 15.97 -5.86
C ALA A 556 -35.93 15.70 -6.93
N ILE A 557 -36.12 14.63 -7.71
CA ILE A 557 -35.17 14.34 -8.80
C ILE A 557 -35.29 15.48 -9.82
N ASN A 558 -34.22 16.23 -9.97
CA ASN A 558 -34.07 17.21 -11.05
C ASN A 558 -33.35 16.57 -12.21
N THR A 559 -34.09 16.26 -13.29
CA THR A 559 -33.57 15.59 -14.48
C THR A 559 -32.66 16.50 -15.33
N ASN A 560 -32.65 17.80 -15.06
CA ASN A 560 -31.99 18.81 -15.89
C ASN A 560 -30.79 19.51 -15.22
N GLU A 561 -30.51 19.26 -13.98
CA GLU A 561 -29.34 19.80 -13.30
C GLU A 561 -28.50 18.62 -12.77
N SER A 562 -27.22 18.65 -13.07
CA SER A 562 -26.23 17.87 -12.35
C SER A 562 -26.25 18.34 -10.89
N GLY A 563 -27.11 17.73 -10.06
CA GLY A 563 -27.02 17.85 -8.61
C GLY A 563 -25.60 17.53 -8.16
N ASN A 564 -25.30 17.78 -6.90
CA ASN A 564 -23.95 17.53 -6.35
C ASN A 564 -23.63 16.03 -6.41
N ILE A 565 -23.27 15.53 -7.61
CA ILE A 565 -22.91 14.13 -7.91
C ILE A 565 -21.85 13.57 -6.91
N ALA A 566 -21.20 14.47 -6.17
CA ALA A 566 -20.17 14.14 -5.21
C ALA A 566 -20.68 13.21 -4.08
N ILE A 567 -21.87 13.43 -3.54
CA ILE A 567 -22.39 12.65 -2.40
C ILE A 567 -22.61 11.19 -2.80
N ALA A 568 -23.22 10.95 -3.96
CA ALA A 568 -23.42 9.60 -4.48
C ALA A 568 -22.09 8.87 -4.72
N LYS A 569 -21.10 9.58 -5.29
CA LYS A 569 -19.75 9.04 -5.52
C LYS A 569 -19.05 8.69 -4.20
N LEU A 570 -19.11 9.57 -3.21
CA LEU A 570 -18.53 9.35 -1.89
C LEU A 570 -19.19 8.17 -1.16
N TRP A 571 -20.53 8.02 -1.27
CA TRP A 571 -21.21 6.84 -0.75
C TRP A 571 -20.74 5.56 -1.45
N GLY A 572 -20.65 5.59 -2.79
CA GLY A 572 -20.14 4.45 -3.57
C GLY A 572 -18.73 4.05 -3.16
N ARG A 573 -17.84 5.03 -2.96
CA ARG A 573 -16.47 4.80 -2.48
C ARG A 573 -16.47 4.24 -1.06
N ALA A 574 -17.29 4.78 -0.15
CA ALA A 574 -17.39 4.28 1.23
C ALA A 574 -17.89 2.83 1.28
N ARG A 575 -18.85 2.46 0.40
CA ARG A 575 -19.32 1.08 0.27
C ARG A 575 -18.22 0.15 -0.27
N ILE A 576 -17.50 0.56 -1.33
CA ILE A 576 -16.36 -0.19 -1.86
C ILE A 576 -15.33 -0.44 -0.76
N LYS A 577 -14.97 0.62 -0.02
CA LYS A 577 -14.05 0.54 1.12
C LYS A 577 -14.49 -0.50 2.15
N GLU A 578 -15.76 -0.48 2.54
CA GLU A 578 -16.30 -1.43 3.52
C GLU A 578 -16.22 -2.88 3.05
N LEU A 579 -16.57 -3.14 1.78
CA LEU A 579 -16.46 -4.47 1.18
C LEU A 579 -14.99 -4.92 1.07
N MET A 580 -14.08 -4.03 0.71
CA MET A 580 -12.65 -4.32 0.69
C MET A 580 -12.10 -4.61 2.10
N ASN A 581 -12.55 -3.87 3.13
CA ASN A 581 -12.17 -4.13 4.53
C ASN A 581 -12.54 -5.55 4.99
N GLN A 582 -13.67 -6.08 4.52
CA GLN A 582 -14.11 -7.45 4.82
C GLN A 582 -13.23 -8.50 4.13
N MET A 583 -12.47 -8.12 3.11
CA MET A 583 -11.63 -9.00 2.30
C MET A 583 -10.13 -8.94 2.62
N PHE A 584 -9.67 -8.20 3.65
CA PHE A 584 -8.23 -8.15 3.99
C PHE A 584 -7.65 -9.53 4.37
N SER A 585 -8.44 -10.39 4.99
CA SER A 585 -8.03 -11.77 5.26
C SER A 585 -8.10 -12.70 4.05
N GLY A 586 -8.62 -12.23 2.92
CA GLY A 586 -8.74 -12.96 1.68
C GLY A 586 -9.96 -12.53 0.86
N GLU A 587 -9.81 -12.54 -0.45
CA GLU A 587 -10.88 -12.20 -1.38
C GLU A 587 -11.99 -13.26 -1.36
N THR A 588 -13.24 -12.79 -1.30
CA THR A 588 -14.43 -13.62 -1.43
C THR A 588 -15.18 -13.28 -2.72
N LYS A 589 -15.84 -14.25 -3.34
CA LYS A 589 -16.61 -14.04 -4.58
C LYS A 589 -17.72 -13.02 -4.40
N SER A 590 -18.49 -13.12 -3.31
CA SER A 590 -19.56 -12.16 -3.00
C SER A 590 -19.03 -10.73 -2.80
N GLY A 591 -17.86 -10.59 -2.15
CA GLY A 591 -17.18 -9.33 -1.96
C GLY A 591 -16.70 -8.71 -3.28
N VAL A 592 -16.00 -9.48 -4.10
CA VAL A 592 -15.51 -9.05 -5.43
C VAL A 592 -16.68 -8.62 -6.33
N GLU A 593 -17.75 -9.41 -6.40
CA GLU A 593 -18.96 -9.04 -7.15
C GLU A 593 -19.65 -7.80 -6.59
N GLY A 594 -19.69 -7.66 -5.26
CA GLY A 594 -20.25 -6.49 -4.58
C GLY A 594 -19.49 -5.20 -4.91
N VAL A 595 -18.15 -5.24 -4.85
CA VAL A 595 -17.28 -4.11 -5.23
C VAL A 595 -17.45 -3.79 -6.72
N THR A 596 -17.33 -4.79 -7.59
CA THR A 596 -17.45 -4.62 -9.05
C THR A 596 -18.78 -3.97 -9.43
N ARG A 597 -19.90 -4.50 -8.92
CA ARG A 597 -21.24 -3.97 -9.17
C ARG A 597 -21.37 -2.53 -8.68
N THR A 598 -20.85 -2.21 -7.49
CA THR A 598 -20.89 -0.84 -6.95
C THR A 598 -20.05 0.09 -7.80
N ALA A 599 -18.82 -0.30 -8.14
CA ALA A 599 -17.91 0.49 -8.94
C ALA A 599 -18.48 0.80 -10.34
N LEU A 600 -19.02 -0.20 -11.04
CA LEU A 600 -19.65 0.01 -12.33
C LEU A 600 -20.91 0.90 -12.23
N ALA A 601 -21.78 0.69 -11.23
CA ALA A 601 -23.00 1.45 -11.05
C ALA A 601 -22.73 2.95 -10.76
N TYR A 602 -21.70 3.24 -10.00
CA TYR A 602 -21.31 4.60 -9.62
C TYR A 602 -20.19 5.19 -10.49
N GLN A 603 -19.73 4.45 -11.52
CA GLN A 603 -18.64 4.87 -12.40
C GLN A 603 -17.37 5.22 -11.59
N LEU A 604 -16.95 4.32 -10.70
CA LEU A 604 -15.80 4.47 -9.82
C LEU A 604 -14.72 3.45 -10.14
N LEU A 605 -13.48 3.88 -10.06
CA LEU A 605 -12.34 2.97 -10.12
C LEU A 605 -12.26 2.14 -8.83
N SER A 606 -11.85 0.89 -8.95
CA SER A 606 -11.60 -0.04 -7.85
C SER A 606 -10.55 -1.07 -8.27
N GLU A 607 -10.09 -1.91 -7.36
CA GLU A 607 -9.16 -3.01 -7.70
C GLU A 607 -9.73 -4.00 -8.73
N TYR A 608 -11.07 -4.03 -8.92
CA TYR A 608 -11.78 -4.94 -9.85
C TYR A 608 -12.36 -4.25 -11.07
N THR A 609 -12.16 -2.94 -11.20
CA THR A 609 -12.60 -2.17 -12.37
C THR A 609 -11.45 -1.30 -12.87
N ALA A 610 -11.48 -0.95 -14.15
CA ALA A 610 -10.48 -0.08 -14.75
C ALA A 610 -11.12 0.87 -15.76
N PHE A 611 -10.52 2.05 -15.94
CA PHE A 611 -10.87 2.94 -17.04
C PHE A 611 -10.04 2.59 -18.27
N VAL A 612 -10.69 2.46 -19.41
CA VAL A 612 -10.04 2.24 -20.70
C VAL A 612 -10.53 3.27 -21.72
N ALA A 613 -9.59 3.84 -22.48
CA ALA A 613 -9.87 4.75 -23.57
C ALA A 613 -9.14 4.28 -24.83
N VAL A 614 -9.80 4.32 -25.99
CA VAL A 614 -9.27 3.82 -27.26
C VAL A 614 -9.53 4.85 -28.36
N SER A 615 -8.50 5.18 -29.12
CA SER A 615 -8.63 5.99 -30.33
C SER A 615 -9.36 5.20 -31.42
N GLU A 616 -10.20 5.84 -32.21
CA GLU A 616 -10.88 5.20 -33.35
C GLU A 616 -9.93 4.89 -34.51
N GLU A 617 -8.83 5.61 -34.63
CA GLU A 617 -7.87 5.50 -35.72
C GLU A 617 -6.71 4.56 -35.39
N VAL A 618 -6.32 3.76 -36.40
CA VAL A 618 -5.06 3.02 -36.42
C VAL A 618 -3.95 4.03 -36.73
N ARG A 619 -3.02 4.22 -35.78
CA ARG A 619 -2.01 5.30 -35.82
C ARG A 619 -0.60 4.77 -36.00
N VAL A 620 -0.38 3.50 -35.71
CA VAL A 620 0.92 2.83 -35.70
C VAL A 620 0.79 1.53 -36.48
N ASP A 621 1.85 1.13 -37.19
CA ASP A 621 1.87 -0.19 -37.86
C ASP A 621 1.66 -1.31 -36.79
N PRO A 622 0.62 -2.14 -36.94
CA PRO A 622 0.37 -3.23 -36.03
C PRO A 622 1.53 -4.24 -35.89
N ASN A 623 2.31 -4.39 -36.98
CA ASN A 623 3.45 -5.33 -37.03
C ASN A 623 4.81 -4.66 -36.74
N GLY A 624 4.82 -3.35 -36.46
CA GLY A 624 6.03 -2.58 -36.19
C GLY A 624 6.63 -2.88 -34.79
N THR A 625 7.91 -2.57 -34.65
CA THR A 625 8.56 -2.61 -33.34
C THR A 625 8.02 -1.52 -32.41
N ARG A 626 7.93 -1.81 -31.12
CA ARG A 626 7.48 -0.89 -30.06
C ARG A 626 8.46 -0.92 -28.89
N GLN A 627 8.59 0.20 -28.22
CA GLN A 627 9.33 0.26 -26.96
C GLN A 627 8.34 0.37 -25.79
N THR A 628 8.60 -0.38 -24.72
CA THR A 628 7.87 -0.25 -23.46
C THR A 628 8.84 0.33 -22.42
N VAL A 629 8.41 1.39 -21.75
CA VAL A 629 9.20 2.10 -20.72
C VAL A 629 8.35 2.29 -19.47
N GLU A 630 8.88 1.84 -18.34
CA GLU A 630 8.37 2.21 -17.02
C GLU A 630 8.94 3.57 -16.64
N VAL A 631 8.08 4.49 -16.21
CA VAL A 631 8.48 5.84 -15.83
C VAL A 631 9.09 5.81 -14.43
N PRO A 632 10.38 6.18 -14.28
CA PRO A 632 11.02 6.19 -12.98
C PRO A 632 10.52 7.33 -12.11
N LEU A 633 10.49 7.12 -10.78
CA LEU A 633 10.01 8.06 -9.77
C LEU A 633 11.15 8.69 -8.97
N GLU A 634 10.90 9.88 -8.44
CA GLU A 634 11.76 10.53 -7.45
C GLU A 634 11.76 9.75 -6.12
N LEU A 635 12.89 9.79 -5.40
CA LEU A 635 12.94 9.31 -4.02
C LEU A 635 12.26 10.34 -3.10
N PRO A 636 11.48 9.91 -2.08
CA PRO A 636 10.90 10.84 -1.12
C PRO A 636 11.94 11.73 -0.45
N GLU A 637 11.62 13.03 -0.26
CA GLU A 637 12.53 14.00 0.36
C GLU A 637 12.95 13.55 1.76
N GLY A 638 14.27 13.61 2.03
CA GLY A 638 14.83 13.22 3.32
C GLY A 638 15.09 11.72 3.49
N VAL A 639 14.68 10.87 2.55
CA VAL A 639 14.97 9.44 2.56
C VAL A 639 16.36 9.18 1.96
N SER A 640 17.19 8.37 2.66
CA SER A 640 18.52 8.01 2.20
C SER A 640 18.47 6.91 1.14
N TYR A 641 19.03 7.16 -0.04
CA TYR A 641 19.20 6.14 -1.09
C TYR A 641 20.02 4.95 -0.57
N ASP A 642 21.15 5.22 0.10
CA ASP A 642 22.04 4.19 0.66
C ASP A 642 21.36 3.40 1.79
N GLY A 643 20.43 4.03 2.53
CA GLY A 643 19.65 3.37 3.56
C GLY A 643 18.71 2.30 3.01
N ILE A 644 18.17 2.52 1.81
CA ILE A 644 17.25 1.58 1.14
C ILE A 644 17.99 0.56 0.28
N PHE A 645 18.90 1.04 -0.60
CA PHE A 645 19.55 0.20 -1.62
C PHE A 645 20.95 -0.28 -1.23
N GLY A 646 21.49 0.21 -0.11
CA GLY A 646 22.86 -0.03 0.34
C GLY A 646 23.89 0.77 -0.45
N THR A 647 25.08 1.00 0.13
CA THR A 647 26.20 1.64 -0.56
C THR A 647 26.70 0.72 -1.67
N PRO A 648 26.88 1.19 -2.92
CA PRO A 648 27.53 0.42 -3.96
C PRO A 648 28.93 0.01 -3.49
N LYS A 649 29.17 -1.29 -3.31
CA LYS A 649 30.55 -1.74 -3.07
C LYS A 649 31.37 -1.30 -4.27
N PRO A 650 32.48 -0.53 -4.09
CA PRO A 650 33.33 -0.16 -5.20
C PRO A 650 33.75 -1.45 -5.91
N ALA A 651 33.56 -1.50 -7.22
CA ALA A 651 33.97 -2.63 -8.03
C ALA A 651 35.45 -2.90 -7.71
N GLN A 652 35.74 -4.03 -7.07
CA GLN A 652 37.11 -4.48 -6.92
C GLN A 652 37.62 -4.71 -8.34
N LEU A 653 38.47 -3.79 -8.82
CA LEU A 653 39.25 -4.00 -10.01
C LEU A 653 39.93 -5.38 -9.84
N PRO A 654 39.82 -6.28 -10.83
CA PRO A 654 40.51 -7.56 -10.76
C PRO A 654 41.96 -7.27 -10.45
N SER A 655 42.45 -7.77 -9.33
CA SER A 655 43.85 -7.68 -8.94
C SER A 655 44.69 -8.18 -10.10
N ALA A 656 45.59 -7.35 -10.59
CA ALA A 656 46.52 -7.72 -11.65
C ALA A 656 47.20 -9.07 -11.27
N PRO A 657 47.35 -9.99 -12.20
CA PRO A 657 48.03 -11.25 -11.92
C PRO A 657 49.46 -10.95 -11.40
N PRO A 658 49.93 -11.67 -10.37
CA PRO A 658 51.26 -11.44 -9.84
C PRO A 658 52.30 -11.65 -10.94
N PRO A 659 53.35 -10.82 -10.98
CA PRO A 659 54.41 -10.99 -11.98
C PRO A 659 55.09 -12.37 -11.82
N PRO A 660 55.58 -13.00 -12.92
CA PRO A 660 56.19 -14.33 -12.87
C PRO A 660 57.43 -14.29 -11.98
N MET A 661 57.47 -15.20 -10.99
CA MET A 661 58.67 -15.40 -10.17
C MET A 661 59.84 -15.85 -11.03
N SER A 662 60.88 -15.05 -11.10
CA SER A 662 62.20 -15.47 -11.61
C SER A 662 62.88 -16.42 -10.62
N LEU A 663 63.17 -17.63 -11.09
CA LEU A 663 64.04 -18.61 -10.42
C LEU A 663 65.50 -18.04 -10.25
N GLY A 664 65.81 -17.57 -9.08
CA GLY A 664 67.17 -17.15 -8.69
C GLY A 664 67.73 -18.04 -7.59
N ARG A 665 68.84 -18.57 -7.91
CA ARG A 665 69.70 -19.58 -7.22
C ARG A 665 69.92 -19.33 -5.74
N THR A 666 69.97 -20.46 -5.05
CA THR A 666 70.50 -20.72 -3.70
C THR A 666 71.85 -20.06 -3.39
N ARG A 667 72.00 -19.51 -2.20
CA ARG A 667 73.21 -19.53 -1.39
C ARG A 667 72.91 -19.48 0.11
N SER A 668 73.43 -20.49 0.81
CA SER A 668 73.43 -20.64 2.25
C SER A 668 74.30 -19.60 2.96
N ALA A 669 73.86 -19.21 4.16
CA ALA A 669 74.75 -19.01 5.31
C ALA A 669 73.97 -18.78 6.60
N SER A 670 74.06 -19.69 7.48
CA SER A 670 74.24 -19.73 8.95
C SER A 670 74.23 -18.40 9.75
N GLY A 671 73.53 -18.45 10.91
CA GLY A 671 73.95 -17.64 12.08
C GLY A 671 72.82 -17.30 13.03
N LEU A 672 72.53 -18.13 13.97
CA LEU A 672 72.55 -18.06 15.43
C LEU A 672 71.71 -16.97 16.18
N ASN A 673 70.81 -17.50 17.03
CA ASN A 673 70.48 -17.10 18.43
C ASN A 673 69.68 -15.83 18.69
N ASN A 674 68.72 -15.74 19.57
CA ASN A 674 68.24 -16.45 20.73
C ASN A 674 67.18 -15.62 21.50
N TYR A 675 66.32 -16.27 22.27
CA TYR A 675 65.49 -15.80 23.41
C TYR A 675 64.26 -14.89 23.06
N GLY A 676 63.08 -15.13 23.50
CA GLY A 676 62.51 -15.97 24.55
C GLY A 676 61.01 -15.77 24.75
N SER A 677 60.47 -16.82 25.29
CA SER A 677 59.24 -16.98 26.09
C SER A 677 57.87 -16.62 25.57
N GLN A 678 57.11 -17.61 25.17
CA GLN A 678 55.93 -18.22 25.76
C GLN A 678 54.82 -17.32 26.22
N ARG A 679 53.65 -17.44 25.56
CA ARG A 679 52.42 -17.96 26.17
C ARG A 679 51.44 -18.44 25.11
N SER A 680 51.14 -19.72 25.17
CA SER A 680 50.17 -20.48 24.43
C SER A 680 48.74 -20.02 24.86
N LEU A 681 47.87 -19.81 23.89
CA LEU A 681 46.42 -19.94 24.06
C LEU A 681 45.95 -20.92 22.97
N GLU A 682 45.50 -22.05 23.42
CA GLU A 682 44.88 -23.11 22.62
C GLU A 682 43.64 -22.55 21.89
N ILE A 683 43.63 -22.72 20.58
CA ILE A 683 42.44 -22.55 19.75
C ILE A 683 42.05 -23.94 19.27
N ALA A 684 40.87 -24.41 19.64
CA ALA A 684 40.28 -25.66 19.19
C ALA A 684 39.96 -25.60 17.69
N PRO A 685 40.07 -26.71 16.97
CA PRO A 685 39.89 -26.73 15.50
C PRO A 685 38.40 -26.68 15.10
N SER A 686 38.07 -25.81 14.18
CA SER A 686 36.79 -25.79 13.45
C SER A 686 36.69 -27.01 12.49
N PRO A 687 35.53 -27.62 12.33
CA PRO A 687 35.34 -28.73 11.41
C PRO A 687 35.32 -28.27 9.94
N SER A 688 36.07 -28.98 9.13
CA SER A 688 36.18 -28.89 7.68
C SER A 688 34.85 -29.07 6.99
N ILE A 689 34.49 -28.13 6.10
CA ILE A 689 33.36 -28.23 5.17
C ILE A 689 33.81 -29.10 3.97
N LEU A 690 33.19 -30.26 3.84
CA LEU A 690 33.23 -31.10 2.65
C LEU A 690 32.28 -30.53 1.57
N SER A 691 32.81 -30.28 0.40
CA SER A 691 32.13 -30.05 -0.85
C SER A 691 31.23 -31.24 -1.22
N GLY A 692 29.97 -31.00 -1.44
CA GLY A 692 29.00 -31.97 -1.97
C GLY A 692 28.16 -31.36 -3.06
N ALA A 693 28.48 -31.75 -4.30
CA ALA A 693 27.68 -31.49 -5.47
C ALA A 693 26.38 -32.33 -5.46
N ASP A 694 25.36 -31.78 -6.09
CA ASP A 694 24.16 -32.44 -6.61
C ASP A 694 23.42 -33.45 -5.70
N ARG A 695 22.40 -33.01 -5.04
CA ARG A 695 21.21 -33.85 -4.76
C ARG A 695 19.94 -33.02 -4.83
N LEU A 696 19.09 -33.38 -5.77
CA LEU A 696 17.64 -33.14 -5.77
C LEU A 696 17.08 -33.45 -4.37
N PRO A 697 16.11 -32.73 -3.86
CA PRO A 697 15.50 -33.02 -2.58
C PRO A 697 14.70 -34.32 -2.69
N THR A 698 15.32 -35.40 -2.23
CA THR A 698 14.69 -36.68 -2.03
C THR A 698 14.11 -36.76 -0.63
N ARG A 699 12.81 -37.02 -0.59
CA ARG A 699 11.99 -37.41 0.56
C ARG A 699 11.81 -36.36 1.67
N LEU A 700 10.70 -35.63 1.58
CA LEU A 700 9.99 -35.16 2.75
C LEU A 700 9.79 -36.31 3.74
N SER A 701 10.31 -36.14 4.94
CA SER A 701 10.00 -37.01 6.07
C SER A 701 8.49 -37.05 6.24
N THR A 702 7.88 -38.19 6.19
CA THR A 702 6.50 -38.41 6.57
C THR A 702 6.34 -38.13 8.06
N SER A 703 6.14 -36.87 8.43
CA SER A 703 5.49 -36.54 9.70
C SER A 703 4.07 -37.06 9.56
N LYS A 704 3.65 -37.89 10.50
CA LYS A 704 2.26 -38.41 10.55
C LYS A 704 1.32 -37.20 10.59
N ASN A 705 0.58 -37.01 9.51
CA ASN A 705 -0.43 -35.96 9.39
C ASN A 705 -1.54 -36.30 10.40
N THR A 706 -1.65 -35.54 11.48
CA THR A 706 -2.65 -35.77 12.55
C THR A 706 -3.91 -34.90 12.34
N GLY A 707 -3.93 -34.06 11.31
CA GLY A 707 -4.99 -33.09 10.99
C GLY A 707 -5.94 -33.55 9.86
N SER A 708 -6.10 -32.74 8.84
CA SER A 708 -6.96 -33.00 7.69
C SER A 708 -6.17 -33.20 6.40
N THR A 709 -6.69 -34.05 5.49
CA THR A 709 -6.17 -34.18 4.12
C THR A 709 -6.96 -33.28 3.16
N ILE A 710 -6.28 -32.75 2.14
CA ILE A 710 -6.89 -31.95 1.07
C ILE A 710 -6.81 -32.74 -0.23
N THR A 711 -7.90 -32.77 -0.98
CA THR A 711 -7.98 -33.42 -2.28
C THR A 711 -8.73 -32.52 -3.27
N VAL A 712 -8.21 -32.36 -4.48
CA VAL A 712 -8.92 -31.71 -5.57
C VAL A 712 -10.01 -32.64 -6.10
N VAL A 713 -11.27 -32.26 -5.93
CA VAL A 713 -12.42 -33.07 -6.40
C VAL A 713 -12.98 -32.57 -7.72
N GLN A 714 -12.78 -31.31 -8.04
CA GLN A 714 -13.23 -30.72 -9.29
C GLN A 714 -12.29 -29.61 -9.74
N LEU A 715 -12.02 -29.55 -11.04
CA LEU A 715 -11.33 -28.45 -11.72
C LEU A 715 -12.11 -28.15 -12.99
N THR A 716 -12.50 -26.89 -13.17
CA THR A 716 -13.18 -26.40 -14.38
C THR A 716 -12.43 -25.24 -15.00
N GLY A 717 -12.60 -24.99 -16.30
CA GLY A 717 -11.92 -23.94 -17.06
C GLY A 717 -10.82 -24.42 -18.00
N ILE A 718 -10.14 -25.53 -17.71
CA ILE A 718 -9.16 -26.18 -18.57
C ILE A 718 -9.29 -27.71 -18.42
N SER A 719 -9.29 -28.43 -19.52
CA SER A 719 -9.46 -29.90 -19.55
C SER A 719 -8.11 -30.63 -19.51
N ASP A 720 -7.23 -30.29 -18.59
CA ASP A 720 -5.93 -30.95 -18.47
C ASP A 720 -5.85 -31.75 -17.14
N ARG A 721 -5.88 -33.08 -17.26
CA ARG A 721 -5.78 -33.98 -16.10
C ARG A 721 -4.44 -33.88 -15.37
N THR A 722 -3.37 -33.51 -16.06
CA THR A 722 -2.03 -33.37 -15.47
C THR A 722 -1.97 -32.23 -14.48
N LEU A 723 -2.78 -31.18 -14.67
CA LEU A 723 -2.93 -30.07 -13.74
C LEU A 723 -3.55 -30.49 -12.41
N ILE A 724 -4.57 -31.36 -12.46
CA ILE A 724 -5.24 -31.90 -11.26
C ILE A 724 -4.25 -32.73 -10.44
N ASP A 725 -3.47 -33.60 -11.09
CA ASP A 725 -2.49 -34.45 -10.43
C ASP A 725 -1.36 -33.61 -9.83
N ASN A 726 -0.88 -32.61 -10.55
CA ASN A 726 0.14 -31.68 -10.08
C ASN A 726 -0.35 -30.86 -8.87
N LEU A 727 -1.56 -30.32 -8.92
CA LEU A 727 -2.14 -29.57 -7.81
C LEU A 727 -2.40 -30.46 -6.59
N ASN A 728 -2.90 -31.69 -6.80
CA ASN A 728 -3.08 -32.65 -5.70
C ASN A 728 -1.75 -32.95 -5.01
N LEU A 729 -0.70 -33.23 -5.79
CA LEU A 729 0.63 -33.49 -5.24
C LEU A 729 1.16 -32.30 -4.44
N TYR A 730 0.95 -31.10 -4.96
CA TYR A 730 1.34 -29.86 -4.29
C TYR A 730 0.60 -29.66 -2.97
N LEU A 731 -0.73 -29.79 -2.97
CA LEU A 731 -1.58 -29.59 -1.79
C LEU A 731 -1.41 -30.68 -0.72
N GLN A 732 -0.96 -31.90 -1.07
CA GLN A 732 -0.60 -32.93 -0.10
C GLN A 732 0.56 -32.51 0.82
N GLY A 733 1.39 -31.56 0.39
CA GLY A 733 2.44 -30.93 1.19
C GLY A 733 1.90 -29.94 2.25
N LEU A 734 0.66 -29.49 2.12
CA LEU A 734 0.04 -28.54 3.05
C LEU A 734 -0.45 -29.27 4.30
N ASN A 735 0.20 -29.01 5.43
CA ASN A 735 -0.20 -29.59 6.71
C ASN A 735 -1.29 -28.75 7.38
N LEU A 736 -2.54 -29.23 7.40
CA LEU A 736 -3.62 -28.69 8.22
C LEU A 736 -3.65 -29.46 9.54
N ALA A 737 -3.25 -28.79 10.62
CA ALA A 737 -3.24 -29.40 11.96
C ALA A 737 -4.65 -29.63 12.50
N GLU A 738 -5.63 -28.89 11.99
CA GLU A 738 -7.02 -28.90 12.38
C GLU A 738 -7.77 -30.11 11.78
N LYS A 739 -8.67 -30.72 12.54
CA LYS A 739 -9.55 -31.80 12.07
C LYS A 739 -10.83 -31.23 11.47
N ILE A 740 -10.86 -31.06 10.16
CA ILE A 740 -11.93 -30.36 9.44
C ILE A 740 -12.51 -31.27 8.35
N ASN A 741 -13.82 -31.17 8.17
CA ASN A 741 -14.51 -31.78 7.05
C ASN A 741 -15.26 -30.72 6.28
N GLY A 742 -15.31 -30.85 4.95
CA GLY A 742 -16.09 -29.97 4.12
C GLY A 742 -15.52 -29.78 2.73
N LYS A 743 -16.09 -28.84 1.98
CA LYS A 743 -15.64 -28.49 0.65
C LYS A 743 -15.41 -26.99 0.56
N VAL A 744 -14.31 -26.61 -0.10
CA VAL A 744 -14.00 -25.23 -0.41
C VAL A 744 -13.75 -25.07 -1.90
N THR A 745 -14.33 -24.05 -2.47
CA THR A 745 -14.17 -23.71 -3.88
C THR A 745 -13.39 -22.41 -3.99
N PHE A 746 -12.42 -22.41 -4.90
CA PHE A 746 -11.65 -21.21 -5.24
C PHE A 746 -11.74 -20.96 -6.74
N GLU A 747 -11.86 -19.70 -7.10
CA GLU A 747 -11.60 -19.19 -8.44
C GLU A 747 -10.16 -18.71 -8.51
N ILE A 748 -9.37 -19.27 -9.43
CA ILE A 748 -7.96 -18.92 -9.60
C ILE A 748 -7.79 -18.22 -10.95
N ILE A 749 -7.11 -17.08 -10.92
CA ILE A 749 -6.68 -16.38 -12.12
C ILE A 749 -5.19 -16.63 -12.31
N ILE A 750 -4.81 -17.24 -13.44
CA ILE A 750 -3.44 -17.61 -13.77
C ILE A 750 -3.01 -16.83 -15.00
N ASP A 751 -1.82 -16.28 -14.98
CA ASP A 751 -1.17 -15.68 -16.12
C ASP A 751 0.24 -16.25 -16.31
N GLN A 752 0.52 -16.75 -17.53
CA GLN A 752 1.82 -17.37 -17.89
C GLN A 752 2.33 -18.40 -16.86
N GLY A 753 1.42 -19.17 -16.26
CA GLY A 753 1.76 -20.20 -15.27
C GLY A 753 1.93 -19.68 -13.84
N ASN A 754 1.71 -18.38 -13.56
CA ASN A 754 1.72 -17.83 -12.23
C ASN A 754 0.30 -17.53 -11.76
N VAL A 755 -0.05 -17.95 -10.56
CA VAL A 755 -1.35 -17.63 -9.97
C VAL A 755 -1.31 -16.18 -9.50
N GLN A 756 -2.09 -15.34 -10.17
CA GLN A 756 -2.20 -13.92 -9.85
C GLN A 756 -3.18 -13.66 -8.71
N ARG A 757 -4.25 -14.46 -8.63
CA ARG A 757 -5.31 -14.33 -7.64
C ARG A 757 -5.93 -15.68 -7.33
N ALA A 758 -6.35 -15.86 -6.06
CA ALA A 758 -7.13 -17.00 -5.58
C ALA A 758 -8.29 -16.44 -4.75
N ILE A 759 -9.49 -16.46 -5.33
CA ILE A 759 -10.72 -15.89 -4.77
C ILE A 759 -11.52 -17.03 -4.16
N PHE A 760 -11.84 -16.93 -2.88
CA PHE A 760 -12.68 -17.91 -2.19
C PHE A 760 -14.14 -17.78 -2.63
N ASP A 761 -14.74 -18.86 -3.11
CA ASP A 761 -16.17 -18.93 -3.44
C ASP A 761 -16.98 -19.22 -2.18
N ASP A 762 -17.36 -18.17 -1.48
CA ASP A 762 -18.13 -18.22 -0.23
C ASP A 762 -19.60 -18.66 -0.42
N VAL A 763 -20.06 -18.73 -1.66
CA VAL A 763 -21.42 -19.20 -2.02
C VAL A 763 -21.44 -20.72 -2.22
N ASP A 764 -20.42 -21.27 -2.90
CA ASP A 764 -20.32 -22.69 -3.26
C ASP A 764 -19.36 -23.47 -2.33
N SER A 765 -19.12 -22.97 -1.13
CA SER A 765 -18.26 -23.62 -0.13
C SER A 765 -19.05 -23.97 1.12
N ASP A 766 -18.70 -25.12 1.71
CA ASP A 766 -19.29 -25.62 2.96
C ASP A 766 -18.18 -26.25 3.83
N LEU A 767 -17.81 -25.53 4.89
CA LEU A 767 -16.84 -25.99 5.89
C LEU A 767 -17.52 -26.16 7.24
N ASN A 768 -17.41 -27.35 7.79
CA ASN A 768 -17.90 -27.65 9.13
C ASN A 768 -16.84 -27.28 10.17
N VAL A 769 -16.89 -26.01 10.63
CA VAL A 769 -15.96 -25.42 11.60
C VAL A 769 -16.77 -24.72 12.69
N GLU A 770 -16.31 -24.81 13.95
CA GLU A 770 -17.07 -24.31 15.11
C GLU A 770 -17.16 -22.78 15.20
N ASN A 771 -16.20 -22.05 14.59
CA ASN A 771 -16.19 -20.59 14.61
C ASN A 771 -15.64 -19.96 13.33
N ASN A 772 -16.11 -18.73 13.02
CA ASN A 772 -15.75 -18.00 11.82
C ASN A 772 -14.25 -17.64 11.72
N LEU A 773 -13.57 -17.45 12.86
CA LEU A 773 -12.14 -17.12 12.87
C LEU A 773 -11.28 -18.31 12.44
N GLU A 774 -11.61 -19.49 12.92
CA GLU A 774 -10.94 -20.74 12.53
C GLU A 774 -11.15 -21.02 11.04
N GLN A 775 -12.37 -20.83 10.55
CA GLN A 775 -12.69 -20.92 9.13
C GLN A 775 -11.81 -19.96 8.30
N ALA A 776 -11.72 -18.70 8.68
CA ALA A 776 -10.92 -17.69 7.98
C ALA A 776 -9.42 -18.05 7.92
N ILE A 777 -8.85 -18.57 9.02
CA ILE A 777 -7.45 -19.01 9.08
C ILE A 777 -7.17 -20.14 8.11
N ILE A 778 -8.08 -21.12 8.01
CA ILE A 778 -7.94 -22.28 7.15
C ILE A 778 -8.02 -21.87 5.67
N ILE A 779 -9.03 -21.06 5.34
CA ILE A 779 -9.23 -20.53 3.99
C ILE A 779 -8.00 -19.71 3.56
N ASP A 780 -7.48 -18.84 4.43
CA ASP A 780 -6.29 -18.05 4.12
C ASP A 780 -5.05 -18.93 3.90
N ARG A 781 -4.86 -19.97 4.70
CA ARG A 781 -3.75 -20.92 4.53
C ARG A 781 -3.81 -21.66 3.18
N ILE A 782 -5.01 -22.13 2.79
CA ILE A 782 -5.21 -22.76 1.47
C ILE A 782 -5.00 -21.74 0.36
N ARG A 783 -5.54 -20.55 0.49
CA ARG A 783 -5.40 -19.46 -0.49
C ARG A 783 -3.94 -19.09 -0.74
N ARG A 784 -3.14 -18.90 0.32
CA ARG A 784 -1.70 -18.60 0.19
C ARG A 784 -0.94 -19.74 -0.49
N SER A 785 -1.31 -20.97 -0.18
CA SER A 785 -0.73 -22.13 -0.87
C SER A 785 -1.07 -22.12 -2.36
N LEU A 786 -2.32 -21.81 -2.73
CA LEU A 786 -2.72 -21.71 -4.13
C LEU A 786 -2.01 -20.57 -4.87
N LEU A 787 -1.77 -19.42 -4.24
CA LEU A 787 -1.04 -18.29 -4.82
C LEU A 787 0.43 -18.62 -5.15
N THR A 788 1.04 -19.58 -4.44
CA THR A 788 2.41 -20.04 -4.70
C THR A 788 2.49 -21.30 -5.54
N TRP A 789 1.36 -21.87 -5.95
CA TRP A 789 1.32 -23.01 -6.83
C TRP A 789 1.79 -22.65 -8.25
N GLN A 790 2.67 -23.46 -8.81
CA GLN A 790 3.13 -23.32 -10.20
C GLN A 790 2.70 -24.57 -10.99
N PRO A 791 1.81 -24.41 -11.97
CA PRO A 791 1.47 -25.50 -12.89
C PRO A 791 2.70 -25.97 -13.67
N SER A 792 2.81 -27.26 -13.94
CA SER A 792 3.90 -27.86 -14.70
C SER A 792 4.02 -27.33 -16.15
N ASN A 793 2.94 -26.79 -16.69
CA ASN A 793 2.90 -26.14 -18.00
C ASN A 793 2.41 -24.70 -17.84
N PRO A 794 2.94 -23.71 -18.58
CA PRO A 794 2.43 -22.35 -18.55
C PRO A 794 0.96 -22.31 -19.01
N VAL A 795 0.09 -21.91 -18.11
CA VAL A 795 -1.34 -21.77 -18.34
C VAL A 795 -1.71 -20.31 -18.13
N THR A 796 -2.60 -19.79 -18.95
CA THR A 796 -3.22 -18.46 -18.75
C THR A 796 -4.73 -18.61 -18.83
N GLY A 797 -5.45 -18.05 -17.86
CA GLY A 797 -6.90 -18.05 -17.82
C GLY A 797 -7.46 -18.17 -16.41
N LYS A 798 -8.78 -18.43 -16.36
CA LYS A 798 -9.54 -18.52 -15.13
C LYS A 798 -9.91 -20.00 -14.87
N LEU A 799 -9.59 -20.50 -13.68
CA LEU A 799 -9.90 -21.85 -13.24
C LEU A 799 -10.79 -21.80 -12.02
N GLN A 800 -11.75 -22.71 -11.90
CA GLN A 800 -12.47 -22.96 -10.66
C GLN A 800 -12.05 -24.32 -10.12
N ILE A 801 -11.63 -24.34 -8.85
CA ILE A 801 -11.11 -25.53 -8.16
C ILE A 801 -11.95 -25.79 -6.94
N THR A 802 -12.49 -27.01 -6.82
CA THR A 802 -13.15 -27.45 -5.58
C THR A 802 -12.26 -28.45 -4.86
N LEU A 803 -11.96 -28.16 -3.61
CA LEU A 803 -11.15 -28.96 -2.70
C LEU A 803 -12.04 -29.62 -1.65
N GLU A 804 -11.84 -30.92 -1.41
CA GLU A 804 -12.45 -31.63 -0.30
C GLU A 804 -11.46 -31.80 0.84
N LEU A 805 -11.87 -31.37 2.04
CA LEU A 805 -11.12 -31.54 3.28
C LEU A 805 -11.71 -32.71 4.06
N LYS A 806 -10.87 -33.63 4.51
CA LYS A 806 -11.27 -34.80 5.34
C LYS A 806 -10.38 -34.90 6.56
N ALA A 807 -10.97 -34.91 7.74
CA ALA A 807 -10.28 -35.17 8.99
C ALA A 807 -9.62 -36.55 8.95
N THR A 808 -8.34 -36.64 9.27
CA THR A 808 -7.65 -37.92 9.41
C THR A 808 -8.18 -38.66 10.62
N PRO A 809 -8.58 -39.94 10.50
CA PRO A 809 -9.05 -40.71 11.64
C PRO A 809 -7.96 -40.76 12.72
N SER A 810 -8.34 -40.47 13.99
CA SER A 810 -7.43 -40.70 15.11
C SER A 810 -7.19 -42.20 15.17
N LEU A 811 -5.99 -42.67 14.91
CA LEU A 811 -5.59 -44.02 15.30
C LEU A 811 -5.73 -44.06 16.84
N THR A 812 -6.82 -44.60 17.32
CA THR A 812 -6.92 -45.05 18.72
C THR A 812 -5.81 -46.07 18.94
N PRO A 813 -5.05 -45.97 20.05
CA PRO A 813 -3.94 -46.87 20.34
C PRO A 813 -4.37 -48.30 20.50
#